data_7cefd543d17509fd7dd05ac0c6ed8424
#
_entry.id   7cefd543d17509fd7dd05ac0c6ed8424
#
_cell.length_a   1.000
_cell.length_b   1.000
_cell.length_c   1.000
_cell.angle_alpha   90.00
_cell.angle_beta   90.00
_cell.angle_gamma   90.00
#
_symmetry.space_group_name_H-M   'P 1'
#
loop_
_entity.id
_entity.type
_entity.pdbx_description
1 polymer ?
#
loop_
_entity_poly.entity_id
_entity_poly.type
_entity_poly.pdbx_seq_one_letter_code
_entity_poly.pdbx_strand_id
1 'polypeptide(L)'
;MRSAYNFHYGHVHRSCGAIRFKRIRSIARGALPHSATRNREKEMEEKTVAATVETPAAAEAAAKSEAAAEAPAQKPAAAAKTEAAAPAEAAPAKPVKATKRTAAAKTAKTTKTAAKPGAKSVKAAKTTKTGRKSAKTVKAEDDTEDLPVLPAVEGVPSLDDPALYVNRELNWIEFDRKVLDEACDPNEPLLEQLKFLSIFYNNLDEFFMVRVANIFRQYNAGAQSTSADGLSPAKQLTEIRRRVLTMLNRAQDLWKNRLQPSLAEKGVRIVRYKDLTEKQKTFLEGYFENEIYPILTPQAIDAGHPFPTISNVSLNFLIELRSNTDGSTRYARLKNPNNMPRFIFVPRTKQSAYGELGFNSNGRDDDIILLEDLIREHLGKLFPGNTVVKTVLFRITRNTDIEIEEDEADDLLEAVKDFVEQRRFGDIIRLEIENSADTPLLNFLVEKLDLLPFQIYRTKGPMAMSEFMPLTGLDRPHLKESSYKGAEPAFIENGNVFETIRQGDVLLYHPYESFSGVLDFIRRAADDPQVVAIKQTLYRCGSNSPIVAALIDARKRGKQVTAVVELKARFDEERNINWAEEMEKAGVNIVYGFAGLKIHAKVCLVVRREAEGMTRYVHISTGNYNPSSAKIYTDFSLFTANKEICGDASDLFNVMTGYSNRTNYKKLVISPHSTRNAILAGIAREIEHKKAGKDAEIVLKCNQLVDRKIIRALYEASQAGVKTSLIVRGICCLRPGIPGVSDNIRVVSIVGRFLEHARAYWFKNDGNPYLLIGSADLMPRNLDGRIEVLVPILNEALKDRIKATLDLQLADNVQCWELQSTGLYKRLKAPAKGKAVNSQATLAKHYGHAN
;
A
#
# COMPACT_ATOMS: atom_id res chain seq x y z
N MET A 1 -1.30 3.93 1.51
CA MET A 1 -1.38 2.49 1.66
C MET A 1 -1.21 1.85 0.29
N ARG A 2 -0.08 1.25 0.03
CA ARG A 2 -0.03 0.17 -0.95
C ARG A 2 -0.82 -0.96 -0.32
N SER A 3 -2.15 -0.78 -0.25
CA SER A 3 -2.94 -1.78 0.39
C SER A 3 -2.85 -3.04 -0.42
N ALA A 4 -2.92 -4.06 0.25
CA ALA A 4 -3.17 -5.47 0.02
C ALA A 4 -3.20 -6.01 -1.43
N TYR A 5 -3.22 -5.20 -2.47
CA TYR A 5 -3.38 -5.66 -3.86
C TYR A 5 -2.44 -4.97 -4.86
N ASN A 6 -1.52 -4.11 -4.42
CA ASN A 6 -0.61 -3.42 -5.34
C ASN A 6 0.72 -4.16 -5.51
N PHE A 7 0.68 -5.38 -6.01
CA PHE A 7 1.88 -6.00 -6.56
C PHE A 7 1.90 -5.81 -8.08
N HIS A 8 2.70 -4.86 -8.51
CA HIS A 8 3.08 -4.76 -9.92
C HIS A 8 4.35 -5.57 -10.14
N TYR A 9 4.25 -6.55 -11.01
CA TYR A 9 5.41 -7.15 -11.65
C TYR A 9 6.19 -6.08 -12.38
N GLY A 10 7.25 -5.58 -11.78
CA GLY A 10 8.28 -4.87 -12.46
C GLY A 10 9.18 -5.86 -13.18
N HIS A 11 8.84 -6.22 -14.41
CA HIS A 11 9.83 -6.80 -15.32
C HIS A 11 10.87 -5.72 -15.60
N VAL A 12 12.02 -5.83 -14.94
CA VAL A 12 13.24 -5.16 -15.35
C VAL A 12 13.76 -5.89 -16.58
N HIS A 13 13.28 -5.56 -17.76
CA HIS A 13 14.02 -5.78 -18.98
C HIS A 13 14.98 -4.59 -19.16
N ARG A 14 16.17 -4.72 -18.63
CA ARG A 14 17.30 -3.95 -19.14
C ARG A 14 17.78 -4.60 -20.42
N SER A 15 17.64 -3.87 -21.52
CA SER A 15 18.33 -4.08 -22.77
C SER A 15 19.83 -4.19 -22.52
N CYS A 16 20.41 -5.35 -22.71
CA CYS A 16 21.82 -5.52 -22.98
C CYS A 16 22.01 -5.74 -24.48
N GLY A 17 23.00 -5.03 -24.99
CA GLY A 17 23.33 -4.79 -26.38
C GLY A 17 23.53 -6.03 -27.23
N ALA A 18 23.33 -5.79 -28.49
CA ALA A 18 23.53 -6.66 -29.60
C ALA A 18 24.93 -7.26 -29.65
N ILE A 19 25.03 -8.58 -29.69
CA ILE A 19 26.16 -9.30 -30.30
C ILE A 19 25.58 -10.21 -31.39
N ARG A 20 26.02 -9.92 -32.62
CA ARG A 20 25.80 -10.71 -33.82
C ARG A 20 26.40 -12.10 -33.69
N PHE A 21 25.62 -13.13 -34.04
CA PHE A 21 26.20 -14.34 -34.63
C PHE A 21 25.43 -14.79 -35.86
N LYS A 22 26.19 -15.07 -36.91
CA LYS A 22 25.81 -15.49 -38.25
C LYS A 22 25.52 -16.98 -38.30
N ARG A 23 24.52 -17.34 -39.16
CA ARG A 23 24.41 -18.52 -40.03
C ARG A 23 24.40 -19.93 -39.44
N ILE A 24 23.38 -20.68 -39.86
CA ILE A 24 23.52 -21.80 -40.82
C ILE A 24 22.14 -22.16 -41.42
N ARG A 25 22.19 -22.46 -42.74
CA ARG A 25 21.18 -22.85 -43.72
C ARG A 25 20.57 -24.21 -43.43
N SER A 26 19.35 -24.55 -43.88
CA SER A 26 19.12 -25.06 -45.28
C SER A 26 17.70 -25.64 -45.47
N ILE A 27 17.17 -25.42 -46.67
CA ILE A 27 16.42 -26.31 -47.60
C ILE A 27 14.94 -26.58 -47.24
N ALA A 28 13.93 -26.35 -48.09
CA ALA A 28 13.78 -26.53 -49.54
C ALA A 28 12.49 -25.92 -50.11
N ARG A 29 12.64 -25.35 -51.31
CA ARG A 29 11.87 -25.49 -52.58
C ARG A 29 10.38 -25.15 -52.65
N GLY A 30 10.11 -24.21 -53.59
CA GLY A 30 8.99 -24.33 -54.49
C GLY A 30 8.53 -23.05 -55.15
N ALA A 31 9.09 -22.74 -56.39
CA ALA A 31 8.47 -22.20 -57.61
C ALA A 31 7.86 -20.78 -57.63
N LEU A 32 8.54 -19.87 -58.21
CA LEU A 32 8.49 -18.85 -59.30
C LEU A 32 7.13 -18.57 -59.99
N PRO A 33 6.90 -17.42 -60.82
CA PRO A 33 7.79 -16.35 -61.23
C PRO A 33 7.21 -14.94 -61.48
N HIS A 34 8.12 -13.95 -61.78
CA HIS A 34 8.04 -12.72 -62.64
C HIS A 34 7.20 -11.50 -62.12
N SER A 35 7.59 -10.25 -62.24
CA SER A 35 8.59 -9.50 -63.03
C SER A 35 8.58 -8.02 -62.63
N ALA A 36 9.71 -7.32 -62.89
CA ALA A 36 9.88 -5.90 -63.08
C ALA A 36 9.60 -4.95 -61.86
N THR A 37 10.50 -4.14 -61.39
CA THR A 37 11.35 -3.19 -62.07
C THR A 37 12.49 -2.70 -61.16
N ARG A 38 13.68 -2.83 -61.69
CA ARG A 38 14.91 -2.12 -61.31
C ARG A 38 14.79 -0.65 -61.73
N ASN A 39 15.08 0.26 -60.84
CA ASN A 39 15.72 1.54 -61.08
C ASN A 39 15.23 2.58 -60.05
N ARG A 40 16.04 2.81 -59.02
CA ARG A 40 16.17 4.09 -58.29
C ARG A 40 17.04 3.92 -57.03
N GLU A 41 18.21 3.30 -57.20
CA GLU A 41 19.31 3.39 -56.25
C GLU A 41 20.56 3.69 -57.01
N LYS A 42 20.75 4.92 -57.38
CA LYS A 42 22.02 5.55 -57.88
C LYS A 42 21.76 7.00 -58.12
N GLU A 43 21.62 7.81 -57.11
CA GLU A 43 21.74 9.28 -57.17
C GLU A 43 21.55 9.85 -55.76
N MET A 44 22.46 9.60 -54.86
CA MET A 44 22.72 10.41 -53.67
C MET A 44 23.96 9.97 -52.90
N GLU A 45 25.06 9.74 -53.66
CA GLU A 45 26.44 9.79 -53.15
C GLU A 45 27.20 10.69 -54.11
N GLU A 46 27.28 11.95 -53.78
CA GLU A 46 28.29 12.93 -54.26
C GLU A 46 27.73 14.32 -54.00
N LYS A 47 28.02 14.83 -52.79
CA LYS A 47 28.24 16.26 -52.51
C LYS A 47 28.52 16.44 -51.02
N THR A 48 29.67 15.97 -50.61
CA THR A 48 30.36 16.53 -49.48
C THR A 48 31.71 16.99 -49.97
N VAL A 49 31.98 18.27 -49.84
CA VAL A 49 33.29 18.89 -49.64
C VAL A 49 33.15 20.40 -49.72
N ALA A 50 33.63 21.09 -48.69
CA ALA A 50 34.19 22.44 -48.60
C ALA A 50 33.21 23.67 -48.59
N ALA A 51 33.19 24.31 -47.44
CA ALA A 51 33.79 25.65 -47.26
C ALA A 51 33.83 26.04 -45.77
N THR A 52 35.02 26.35 -45.38
CA THR A 52 35.57 26.91 -44.18
C THR A 52 35.18 28.37 -43.92
N VAL A 53 35.06 28.71 -42.58
CA VAL A 53 35.53 29.91 -41.89
C VAL A 53 35.06 31.29 -42.42
N GLU A 54 34.39 32.02 -41.48
CA GLU A 54 34.75 33.36 -41.04
C GLU A 54 33.75 33.91 -40.01
N THR A 55 34.31 34.21 -38.83
CA THR A 55 33.77 35.23 -37.90
C THR A 55 34.29 36.59 -38.35
N PRO A 56 33.56 37.70 -38.09
CA PRO A 56 34.13 38.68 -37.18
C PRO A 56 33.14 39.33 -36.20
N ALA A 57 33.81 39.92 -35.19
CA ALA A 57 33.33 40.64 -34.03
C ALA A 57 32.95 42.10 -34.31
N ALA A 58 32.25 42.68 -33.30
CA ALA A 58 32.28 44.06 -32.82
C ALA A 58 31.57 45.19 -33.64
N ALA A 59 30.67 45.84 -32.94
CA ALA A 59 30.54 47.30 -32.70
C ALA A 59 29.20 47.52 -31.95
N GLU A 60 29.17 47.87 -30.79
CA GLU A 60 29.27 49.07 -29.95
C GLU A 60 28.62 50.35 -30.53
N ALA A 61 27.82 50.92 -29.67
CA ALA A 61 27.57 52.35 -29.42
C ALA A 61 26.19 52.96 -29.72
N ALA A 62 25.61 53.39 -28.59
CA ALA A 62 25.07 54.75 -28.28
C ALA A 62 23.73 55.15 -28.89
N ALA A 63 22.81 55.62 -28.11
CA ALA A 63 22.60 56.89 -27.36
C ALA A 63 21.22 56.83 -26.64
N LYS A 64 21.12 57.12 -25.38
CA LYS A 64 20.77 58.33 -24.66
C LYS A 64 19.56 59.11 -25.22
N SER A 65 18.51 59.34 -24.43
CA SER A 65 18.25 60.43 -23.48
C SER A 65 16.75 60.43 -23.17
N GLU A 66 16.38 60.71 -22.05
CA GLU A 66 15.88 61.76 -21.17
C GLU A 66 14.39 61.59 -20.88
N ALA A 67 13.76 61.95 -19.80
CA ALA A 67 13.97 62.60 -18.55
C ALA A 67 12.82 62.28 -17.62
N ALA A 68 12.97 62.11 -16.39
CA ALA A 68 12.94 62.95 -15.20
C ALA A 68 11.57 63.34 -14.65
N ALA A 69 11.53 63.30 -13.35
CA ALA A 69 10.74 64.03 -12.30
C ALA A 69 9.49 63.30 -11.80
N GLU A 70 9.14 63.13 -10.54
CA GLU A 70 9.63 63.75 -9.27
C GLU A 70 8.96 62.98 -8.13
N ALA A 71 9.66 62.78 -7.01
CA ALA A 71 9.07 62.40 -5.74
C ALA A 71 8.66 63.65 -4.95
N PRO A 72 7.92 63.60 -3.86
CA PRO A 72 8.59 63.68 -2.59
C PRO A 72 8.08 62.80 -1.44
N ALA A 73 9.03 62.58 -0.55
CA ALA A 73 8.99 61.99 0.75
C ALA A 73 8.25 62.81 1.81
N GLN A 74 7.77 62.10 2.84
CA GLN A 74 7.80 62.58 4.21
C GLN A 74 7.78 61.46 5.24
N LYS A 75 8.83 61.38 6.03
CA LYS A 75 8.94 60.91 7.42
C LYS A 75 9.02 62.15 8.30
N PRO A 76 9.10 62.10 9.68
CA PRO A 76 8.91 61.07 10.71
C PRO A 76 8.25 61.60 12.01
N ALA A 77 8.12 60.79 13.07
CA ALA A 77 8.36 61.10 14.50
C ALA A 77 8.11 59.85 15.33
N ALA A 78 9.08 59.33 15.98
CA ALA A 78 9.72 59.51 17.29
C ALA A 78 8.95 58.85 18.43
N ALA A 79 9.44 57.77 18.96
CA ALA A 79 10.44 57.48 20.00
C ALA A 79 9.82 57.33 21.41
N ALA A 80 10.01 56.21 22.04
CA ALA A 80 10.39 56.14 23.47
C ALA A 80 11.12 54.82 23.74
N LYS A 81 12.29 54.98 24.29
CA LYS A 81 13.21 53.96 24.81
C LYS A 81 12.71 53.40 26.14
N THR A 82 13.02 52.14 26.43
CA THR A 82 13.63 51.77 27.72
C THR A 82 14.51 50.56 27.57
N GLU A 83 15.64 50.67 28.14
CA GLU A 83 16.89 49.94 28.29
C GLU A 83 16.72 48.51 28.82
N ALA A 84 17.48 47.67 28.31
CA ALA A 84 18.56 46.80 28.59
C ALA A 84 18.83 46.35 30.04
N ALA A 85 19.06 45.03 30.17
CA ALA A 85 20.11 44.48 31.02
C ALA A 85 20.35 43.01 30.63
N ALA A 86 21.53 42.72 30.15
CA ALA A 86 22.11 41.40 30.20
C ALA A 86 22.71 41.19 31.60
N PRO A 87 22.84 39.93 32.06
CA PRO A 87 24.05 39.53 32.70
C PRO A 87 24.54 38.12 32.32
N ALA A 88 25.79 38.05 31.98
CA ALA A 88 26.87 37.29 32.67
C ALA A 88 26.81 35.76 32.70
N GLU A 89 27.88 35.26 32.10
CA GLU A 89 28.43 33.92 32.23
C GLU A 89 28.48 33.36 33.65
N ALA A 90 28.28 32.03 33.80
CA ALA A 90 28.90 31.27 34.89
C ALA A 90 29.28 29.88 34.39
N ALA A 91 30.55 29.54 34.58
CA ALA A 91 31.28 28.37 34.22
C ALA A 91 30.95 27.15 35.14
N PRO A 92 31.54 25.94 34.87
CA PRO A 92 30.96 24.64 35.21
C PRO A 92 31.34 24.14 36.59
N ALA A 93 30.45 23.36 37.19
CA ALA A 93 30.71 22.61 38.42
C ALA A 93 30.93 21.13 38.14
N LYS A 94 32.02 20.60 38.76
CA LYS A 94 32.55 19.27 38.70
C LYS A 94 31.71 18.27 39.57
N PRO A 95 31.96 16.97 39.42
CA PRO A 95 31.11 15.89 39.92
C PRO A 95 31.29 15.57 41.40
N VAL A 96 30.21 15.13 42.05
CA VAL A 96 30.21 14.64 43.43
C VAL A 96 30.15 13.11 43.44
N LYS A 97 31.04 12.56 44.24
CA LYS A 97 31.38 11.16 44.45
C LYS A 97 30.26 10.33 45.09
N ALA A 98 30.27 9.06 44.72
CA ALA A 98 29.55 7.96 45.33
C ALA A 98 29.81 7.83 46.84
N THR A 99 28.79 7.50 47.60
CA THR A 99 28.90 6.89 48.89
C THR A 99 28.17 5.55 48.91
N LYS A 100 28.98 4.51 49.17
CA LYS A 100 28.57 3.15 49.53
C LYS A 100 27.82 3.16 50.86
N ARG A 101 26.78 2.39 50.97
CA ARG A 101 26.34 1.84 52.23
C ARG A 101 26.02 0.34 52.12
N THR A 102 26.71 -0.38 53.00
CA THR A 102 26.85 -1.79 53.17
C THR A 102 25.61 -2.48 53.80
N ALA A 103 25.40 -3.66 53.31
CA ALA A 103 24.94 -4.92 53.90
C ALA A 103 24.27 -4.97 55.29
N ALA A 104 23.20 -5.72 55.38
CA ALA A 104 22.98 -6.66 56.48
C ALA A 104 22.11 -7.83 55.99
N ALA A 105 22.71 -9.00 56.04
CA ALA A 105 22.06 -10.30 55.87
C ALA A 105 21.27 -10.67 57.15
N LYS A 106 20.15 -11.35 56.99
CA LYS A 106 19.64 -12.28 58.02
C LYS A 106 19.08 -13.53 57.38
N THR A 107 19.76 -14.59 57.64
CA THR A 107 19.46 -16.03 57.50
C THR A 107 18.28 -16.45 58.36
N ALA A 108 17.42 -17.31 57.86
CA ALA A 108 16.73 -18.32 58.66
C ALA A 108 16.49 -19.59 57.84
N LYS A 109 16.86 -20.66 58.50
CA LYS A 109 17.01 -22.05 58.05
C LYS A 109 15.69 -22.84 57.96
N THR A 110 15.68 -23.73 56.96
CA THR A 110 15.33 -25.19 57.02
C THR A 110 13.96 -25.64 57.49
N THR A 111 13.27 -26.42 56.63
CA THR A 111 13.16 -27.87 56.93
C THR A 111 12.79 -28.67 55.68
N LYS A 112 13.52 -29.78 55.49
CA LYS A 112 13.31 -30.86 54.52
C LYS A 112 12.15 -31.74 55.00
N THR A 113 11.37 -32.29 54.05
CA THR A 113 10.94 -33.69 54.18
C THR A 113 10.80 -34.30 52.77
N ALA A 114 11.51 -35.38 52.61
CA ALA A 114 11.52 -36.27 51.45
C ALA A 114 10.50 -37.41 51.66
N ALA A 115 9.87 -37.86 50.60
CA ALA A 115 9.45 -39.23 50.43
C ALA A 115 9.30 -39.61 48.96
N LYS A 116 10.08 -40.56 48.53
CA LYS A 116 9.94 -41.47 47.39
C LYS A 116 9.64 -42.87 47.99
N PRO A 117 9.38 -43.92 47.17
CA PRO A 117 8.74 -44.14 45.88
C PRO A 117 7.73 -45.33 45.90
N GLY A 118 7.02 -45.54 44.80
CA GLY A 118 6.24 -46.76 44.60
C GLY A 118 6.11 -47.10 43.10
N ALA A 119 6.98 -47.98 42.68
CA ALA A 119 6.89 -48.63 41.37
C ALA A 119 5.91 -49.81 41.40
N LYS A 120 5.15 -50.02 40.39
CA LYS A 120 4.73 -51.37 39.91
C LYS A 120 4.54 -51.45 38.42
N SER A 121 5.14 -52.48 37.95
CA SER A 121 5.41 -52.95 36.58
C SER A 121 4.24 -53.65 35.85
N VAL A 122 4.30 -53.60 34.54
CA VAL A 122 4.14 -54.69 33.54
C VAL A 122 2.73 -55.19 33.19
N LYS A 123 2.30 -54.99 31.91
CA LYS A 123 2.26 -56.11 30.92
C LYS A 123 1.92 -55.61 29.52
N ALA A 124 2.67 -56.16 28.59
CA ALA A 124 2.50 -56.03 27.13
C ALA A 124 1.33 -56.86 26.62
N ALA A 125 0.66 -56.41 25.55
CA ALA A 125 0.08 -57.28 24.56
C ALA A 125 0.02 -56.55 23.18
N LYS A 126 0.57 -57.25 22.19
CA LYS A 126 0.54 -56.93 20.76
C LYS A 126 -0.90 -56.88 20.24
N THR A 127 -1.19 -56.01 19.30
CA THR A 127 -1.71 -56.40 17.99
C THR A 127 -1.81 -55.21 17.05
N THR A 128 -1.26 -55.40 15.86
CA THR A 128 -1.32 -54.61 14.67
C THR A 128 -2.75 -54.36 14.17
N LYS A 129 -3.05 -53.08 13.84
CA LYS A 129 -3.99 -52.74 12.75
C LYS A 129 -3.67 -51.32 12.23
N THR A 130 -3.23 -51.30 10.98
CA THR A 130 -3.16 -50.14 10.09
C THR A 130 -4.51 -49.41 10.04
N GLY A 131 -4.58 -48.24 10.65
CA GLY A 131 -5.73 -47.34 10.56
C GLY A 131 -5.26 -46.04 9.96
N ARG A 132 -5.69 -45.79 8.73
CA ARG A 132 -5.61 -44.52 7.99
C ARG A 132 -6.12 -43.41 8.90
N LYS A 133 -5.23 -42.55 9.43
CA LYS A 133 -5.62 -41.33 10.14
C LYS A 133 -6.18 -40.36 9.10
N SER A 134 -7.49 -40.21 9.11
CA SER A 134 -8.17 -39.10 8.48
C SER A 134 -7.60 -37.76 8.97
N ALA A 135 -7.30 -36.88 8.04
CA ALA A 135 -6.93 -35.52 8.35
C ALA A 135 -8.03 -34.92 9.26
N LYS A 136 -7.64 -34.52 10.46
CA LYS A 136 -8.50 -33.70 11.31
C LYS A 136 -8.79 -32.41 10.56
N THR A 137 -10.04 -32.26 10.14
CA THR A 137 -10.60 -30.98 9.73
C THR A 137 -10.37 -30.01 10.90
N VAL A 138 -9.46 -29.06 10.71
CA VAL A 138 -9.33 -27.94 11.62
C VAL A 138 -10.63 -27.17 11.46
N LYS A 139 -11.54 -27.30 12.44
CA LYS A 139 -12.69 -26.44 12.54
C LYS A 139 -12.15 -25.02 12.60
N ALA A 140 -12.69 -24.12 11.82
CA ALA A 140 -12.57 -22.67 12.04
C ALA A 140 -13.26 -22.37 13.38
N GLU A 141 -12.55 -22.58 14.46
CA GLU A 141 -12.97 -22.07 15.79
C GLU A 141 -12.79 -20.57 15.76
N ASP A 142 -13.72 -19.89 16.37
CA ASP A 142 -13.77 -18.43 16.47
C ASP A 142 -12.59 -17.99 17.37
N ASP A 143 -11.39 -17.82 16.77
CA ASP A 143 -10.13 -17.46 17.45
C ASP A 143 -10.17 -16.08 18.14
N THR A 144 -11.35 -15.49 18.30
CA THR A 144 -11.57 -14.23 19.02
C THR A 144 -11.56 -14.40 20.54
N GLU A 145 -11.61 -15.64 21.07
CA GLU A 145 -11.68 -15.89 22.52
C GLU A 145 -10.45 -15.37 23.29
N ASP A 146 -9.27 -15.26 22.65
CA ASP A 146 -8.04 -14.80 23.31
C ASP A 146 -7.67 -13.33 23.06
N LEU A 147 -8.49 -12.59 22.28
CA LEU A 147 -8.23 -11.19 22.00
C LEU A 147 -8.85 -10.29 23.09
N PRO A 148 -8.15 -9.26 23.58
CA PRO A 148 -8.71 -8.36 24.58
C PRO A 148 -9.85 -7.57 23.98
N VAL A 149 -11.00 -7.74 24.58
CA VAL A 149 -12.22 -6.99 24.30
C VAL A 149 -12.21 -5.66 25.05
N LEU A 150 -12.84 -4.65 24.48
CA LEU A 150 -13.08 -3.40 25.18
C LEU A 150 -14.07 -3.65 26.34
N PRO A 151 -13.87 -3.04 27.51
CA PRO A 151 -14.79 -3.20 28.63
C PRO A 151 -16.19 -2.72 28.31
N ALA A 152 -17.19 -3.26 28.99
CA ALA A 152 -18.55 -2.75 28.89
C ALA A 152 -18.59 -1.27 29.29
N VAL A 153 -19.48 -0.50 28.65
CA VAL A 153 -19.73 0.90 29.00
C VAL A 153 -20.97 0.91 29.90
N GLU A 154 -20.84 1.45 31.10
CA GLU A 154 -21.92 1.57 32.05
C GLU A 154 -22.61 2.94 31.90
N GLY A 155 -23.95 2.94 31.82
CA GLY A 155 -24.77 4.16 31.69
C GLY A 155 -24.63 4.83 30.31
N VAL A 156 -24.97 6.12 30.23
CA VAL A 156 -24.81 6.95 29.03
C VAL A 156 -23.68 7.95 29.29
N PRO A 157 -22.45 7.65 28.87
CA PRO A 157 -21.30 8.51 29.10
C PRO A 157 -21.38 9.78 28.24
N SER A 158 -20.53 10.75 28.57
CA SER A 158 -20.27 11.88 27.66
C SER A 158 -19.76 11.39 26.30
N LEU A 159 -20.18 12.01 25.21
CA LEU A 159 -19.74 11.63 23.87
C LEU A 159 -18.23 11.83 23.62
N ASP A 160 -17.55 12.50 24.54
CA ASP A 160 -16.08 12.63 24.52
C ASP A 160 -15.34 11.60 25.36
N ASP A 161 -16.08 10.68 26.04
CA ASP A 161 -15.49 9.64 26.86
C ASP A 161 -14.63 8.70 26.01
N PRO A 162 -13.35 8.47 26.40
CA PRO A 162 -12.44 7.54 25.70
C PRO A 162 -13.01 6.13 25.52
N ALA A 163 -13.89 5.69 26.41
CA ALA A 163 -14.53 4.36 26.34
C ALA A 163 -15.43 4.19 25.10
N LEU A 164 -15.87 5.29 24.48
CA LEU A 164 -16.65 5.27 23.24
C LEU A 164 -15.82 5.14 21.96
N TYR A 165 -14.50 5.16 22.07
CA TYR A 165 -13.60 5.15 20.91
C TYR A 165 -12.79 3.86 20.86
N VAL A 166 -12.64 3.30 19.66
CA VAL A 166 -11.75 2.19 19.37
C VAL A 166 -10.39 2.73 19.00
N ASN A 167 -9.31 2.17 19.56
CA ASN A 167 -7.95 2.57 19.20
C ASN A 167 -7.71 2.40 17.70
N ARG A 168 -7.17 3.45 17.07
CA ARG A 168 -6.96 3.49 15.62
C ARG A 168 -6.01 2.39 15.12
N GLU A 169 -4.93 2.14 15.83
CA GLU A 169 -3.91 1.18 15.41
C GLU A 169 -4.32 -0.27 15.73
N LEU A 170 -4.98 -0.48 16.86
CA LEU A 170 -5.52 -1.79 17.21
C LEU A 170 -6.66 -2.20 16.27
N ASN A 171 -7.49 -1.26 15.84
CA ASN A 171 -8.52 -1.52 14.83
C ASN A 171 -7.93 -1.76 13.43
N TRP A 172 -6.76 -1.17 13.13
CA TRP A 172 -6.03 -1.50 11.93
C TRP A 172 -5.55 -2.96 11.94
N ILE A 173 -5.07 -3.45 13.10
CA ILE A 173 -4.70 -4.86 13.28
C ILE A 173 -5.92 -5.77 13.05
N GLU A 174 -7.11 -5.38 13.54
CA GLU A 174 -8.34 -6.11 13.26
C GLU A 174 -8.70 -6.17 11.76
N PHE A 175 -8.41 -5.10 11.01
CA PHE A 175 -8.53 -5.14 9.56
C PHE A 175 -7.57 -6.18 8.96
N ASP A 176 -6.31 -6.20 9.38
CA ASP A 176 -5.33 -7.15 8.84
C ASP A 176 -5.60 -8.59 9.30
N ARG A 177 -6.22 -8.78 10.48
CA ARG A 177 -6.74 -10.08 10.90
C ARG A 177 -7.79 -10.62 9.93
N LYS A 178 -8.70 -9.77 9.44
CA LYS A 178 -9.69 -10.18 8.41
C LYS A 178 -9.02 -10.63 7.11
N VAL A 179 -7.90 -9.99 6.73
CA VAL A 179 -7.09 -10.42 5.58
C VAL A 179 -6.46 -11.79 5.82
N LEU A 180 -5.94 -12.03 7.03
CA LEU A 180 -5.42 -13.35 7.40
C LEU A 180 -6.53 -14.42 7.45
N ASP A 181 -7.74 -14.05 7.86
CA ASP A 181 -8.89 -14.96 7.88
C ASP A 181 -9.27 -15.43 6.46
N GLU A 182 -9.16 -14.58 5.43
CA GLU A 182 -9.34 -15.00 4.02
C GLU A 182 -8.25 -16.02 3.60
N ALA A 183 -6.99 -15.83 4.03
CA ALA A 183 -5.94 -16.83 3.83
C ALA A 183 -6.27 -18.16 4.55
N CYS A 184 -7.01 -18.10 5.65
CA CYS A 184 -7.44 -19.27 6.42
C CYS A 184 -8.71 -19.94 5.87
N ASP A 185 -9.44 -19.33 4.94
CA ASP A 185 -10.71 -19.90 4.44
C ASP A 185 -10.41 -21.09 3.52
N PRO A 186 -10.87 -22.32 3.87
CA PRO A 186 -10.63 -23.51 3.04
C PRO A 186 -11.46 -23.52 1.74
N ASN A 187 -12.44 -22.62 1.60
CA ASN A 187 -13.23 -22.49 0.38
C ASN A 187 -12.53 -21.67 -0.69
N GLU A 188 -11.54 -20.87 -0.30
CA GLU A 188 -10.73 -20.11 -1.25
C GLU A 188 -9.73 -21.04 -1.97
N PRO A 189 -9.45 -20.83 -3.28
CA PRO A 189 -8.41 -21.56 -4.00
C PRO A 189 -7.03 -21.41 -3.35
N LEU A 190 -6.18 -22.45 -3.40
CA LEU A 190 -4.90 -22.47 -2.66
C LEU A 190 -3.96 -21.31 -2.98
N LEU A 191 -3.88 -20.86 -4.24
CA LEU A 191 -3.04 -19.72 -4.60
C LEU A 191 -3.67 -18.38 -4.20
N GLU A 192 -4.99 -18.31 -4.05
CA GLU A 192 -5.64 -17.14 -3.43
C GLU A 192 -5.38 -17.07 -1.92
N GLN A 193 -5.45 -18.23 -1.22
CA GLN A 193 -5.05 -18.30 0.19
C GLN A 193 -3.59 -17.84 0.38
N LEU A 194 -2.66 -18.27 -0.49
CA LEU A 194 -1.27 -17.79 -0.48
C LEU A 194 -1.17 -16.31 -0.78
N LYS A 195 -1.99 -15.79 -1.70
CA LYS A 195 -2.08 -14.37 -2.02
C LYS A 195 -2.48 -13.55 -0.78
N PHE A 196 -3.56 -13.93 -0.10
CA PHE A 196 -3.99 -13.26 1.12
C PHE A 196 -2.96 -13.34 2.24
N LEU A 197 -2.27 -14.47 2.38
CA LEU A 197 -1.17 -14.61 3.33
C LEU A 197 -0.02 -13.63 3.00
N SER A 198 0.35 -13.50 1.73
CA SER A 198 1.39 -12.56 1.29
C SER A 198 0.97 -11.11 1.52
N ILE A 199 -0.31 -10.79 1.28
CA ILE A 199 -0.91 -9.48 1.55
C ILE A 199 -0.85 -9.14 3.03
N PHE A 200 -1.22 -10.07 3.91
CA PHE A 200 -1.13 -9.92 5.36
C PHE A 200 0.28 -9.51 5.82
N TYR A 201 1.32 -10.20 5.35
CA TYR A 201 2.69 -9.87 5.69
C TYR A 201 3.14 -8.52 5.12
N ASN A 202 2.71 -8.19 3.90
CA ASN A 202 2.99 -6.87 3.30
C ASN A 202 2.32 -5.73 4.07
N ASN A 203 1.09 -5.93 4.49
CA ASN A 203 0.36 -4.97 5.31
C ASN A 203 1.06 -4.74 6.66
N LEU A 204 1.53 -5.81 7.30
CA LEU A 204 2.32 -5.69 8.53
C LEU A 204 3.61 -4.92 8.32
N ASP A 205 4.35 -5.16 7.24
CA ASP A 205 5.56 -4.41 6.92
C ASP A 205 5.27 -2.90 6.83
N GLU A 206 4.24 -2.51 6.06
CA GLU A 206 3.82 -1.11 5.96
C GLU A 206 3.34 -0.53 7.30
N PHE A 207 2.63 -1.32 8.10
CA PHE A 207 2.16 -0.91 9.41
C PHE A 207 3.32 -0.54 10.35
N PHE A 208 4.36 -1.37 10.36
CA PHE A 208 5.56 -1.10 11.16
C PHE A 208 6.34 0.09 10.62
N MET A 209 6.53 0.18 9.29
CA MET A 209 7.28 1.27 8.66
C MET A 209 6.71 2.66 8.94
N VAL A 210 5.39 2.75 9.14
CA VAL A 210 4.68 4.04 9.18
C VAL A 210 4.01 4.28 10.52
N ARG A 211 3.12 3.35 10.93
CA ARG A 211 2.23 3.61 12.09
C ARG A 211 2.90 3.30 13.41
N VAL A 212 3.51 2.13 13.52
CA VAL A 212 4.27 1.75 14.71
C VAL A 212 5.47 2.68 14.87
N ALA A 213 6.13 3.05 13.76
CA ALA A 213 7.21 4.03 13.74
C ALA A 213 6.79 5.37 14.35
N ASN A 214 5.61 5.88 14.00
CA ASN A 214 5.10 7.12 14.59
C ASN A 214 4.84 7.01 16.10
N ILE A 215 4.23 5.89 16.56
CA ILE A 215 4.04 5.64 18.01
C ILE A 215 5.38 5.51 18.71
N PHE A 216 6.36 4.84 18.10
CA PHE A 216 7.69 4.66 18.64
C PHE A 216 8.42 6.01 18.79
N ARG A 217 8.32 6.90 17.80
CA ARG A 217 8.84 8.27 17.89
C ARG A 217 8.21 9.03 19.06
N GLN A 218 6.88 8.95 19.25
CA GLN A 218 6.19 9.55 20.39
C GLN A 218 6.67 8.96 21.72
N TYR A 219 6.87 7.65 21.79
CA TYR A 219 7.41 6.98 22.96
C TYR A 219 8.83 7.46 23.31
N ASN A 220 9.72 7.53 22.32
CA ASN A 220 11.10 8.00 22.50
C ASN A 220 11.16 9.49 22.89
N ALA A 221 10.25 10.30 22.38
CA ALA A 221 10.10 11.71 22.77
C ALA A 221 9.48 11.91 24.16
N GLY A 222 9.13 10.83 24.88
CA GLY A 222 8.50 10.91 26.20
C GLY A 222 7.10 11.52 26.19
N ALA A 223 6.39 11.48 25.03
CA ALA A 223 5.07 12.06 24.90
C ALA A 223 4.07 11.47 25.87
N GLN A 224 3.39 12.32 26.62
CA GLN A 224 2.34 11.95 27.58
C GLN A 224 0.93 11.97 26.94
N SER A 225 0.83 12.41 25.70
CA SER A 225 -0.45 12.46 24.98
C SER A 225 -1.02 11.06 24.79
N THR A 226 -2.32 10.93 25.01
CA THR A 226 -3.05 9.70 24.77
C THR A 226 -3.82 9.75 23.45
N SER A 227 -4.06 8.58 22.86
CA SER A 227 -4.99 8.41 21.73
C SER A 227 -6.44 8.65 22.16
N ALA A 228 -7.38 8.73 21.20
CA ALA A 228 -8.78 9.02 21.48
C ALA A 228 -9.42 8.07 22.49
N ASP A 229 -8.96 6.82 22.56
CA ASP A 229 -9.36 5.78 23.50
C ASP A 229 -8.58 5.80 24.83
N GLY A 230 -7.74 6.80 25.08
CA GLY A 230 -6.99 7.01 26.31
C GLY A 230 -5.70 6.20 26.46
N LEU A 231 -5.25 5.44 25.45
CA LEU A 231 -4.00 4.67 25.52
C LEU A 231 -2.77 5.55 25.32
N SER A 232 -1.78 5.43 26.22
CA SER A 232 -0.46 6.04 26.03
C SER A 232 0.36 5.32 24.95
N PRO A 233 1.38 5.95 24.35
CA PRO A 233 2.25 5.31 23.36
C PRO A 233 2.84 3.98 23.82
N ALA A 234 3.32 3.90 25.06
CA ALA A 234 3.88 2.66 25.65
C ALA A 234 2.84 1.52 25.72
N LYS A 235 1.60 1.83 26.14
CA LYS A 235 0.51 0.84 26.17
C LYS A 235 0.11 0.41 24.76
N GLN A 236 0.06 1.33 23.81
CA GLN A 236 -0.23 0.99 22.41
C GLN A 236 0.83 0.03 21.84
N LEU A 237 2.14 0.29 22.03
CA LEU A 237 3.22 -0.59 21.57
C LEU A 237 3.12 -1.99 22.20
N THR A 238 2.76 -2.08 23.48
CA THR A 238 2.58 -3.36 24.18
C THR A 238 1.43 -4.16 23.59
N GLU A 239 0.26 -3.53 23.38
CA GLU A 239 -0.93 -4.19 22.83
C GLU A 239 -0.75 -4.57 21.36
N ILE A 240 -0.12 -3.70 20.56
CA ILE A 240 0.26 -4.00 19.18
C ILE A 240 1.11 -5.26 19.12
N ARG A 241 2.19 -5.31 19.93
CA ARG A 241 3.07 -6.48 19.97
C ARG A 241 2.32 -7.77 20.29
N ARG A 242 1.47 -7.73 21.31
CA ARG A 242 0.72 -8.91 21.76
C ARG A 242 -0.19 -9.44 20.64
N ARG A 243 -0.98 -8.60 20.03
CA ARG A 243 -1.89 -8.96 18.93
C ARG A 243 -1.13 -9.44 17.69
N VAL A 244 -0.06 -8.75 17.30
CA VAL A 244 0.77 -9.13 16.14
C VAL A 244 1.43 -10.49 16.36
N LEU A 245 1.94 -10.80 17.57
CA LEU A 245 2.52 -12.12 17.85
C LEU A 245 1.48 -13.24 17.71
N THR A 246 0.25 -13.05 18.19
CA THR A 246 -0.83 -14.03 18.01
C THR A 246 -1.10 -14.28 16.54
N MET A 247 -1.23 -13.21 15.72
CA MET A 247 -1.48 -13.32 14.28
C MET A 247 -0.31 -13.96 13.54
N LEU A 248 0.94 -13.61 13.87
CA LEU A 248 2.13 -14.22 13.26
C LEU A 248 2.22 -15.71 13.54
N ASN A 249 1.93 -16.14 14.78
CA ASN A 249 1.90 -17.57 15.11
C ASN A 249 0.84 -18.31 14.27
N ARG A 250 -0.37 -17.75 14.18
CA ARG A 250 -1.45 -18.32 13.36
C ARG A 250 -1.08 -18.39 11.88
N ALA A 251 -0.48 -17.34 11.33
CA ALA A 251 -0.03 -17.30 9.93
C ALA A 251 1.06 -18.34 9.64
N GLN A 252 2.00 -18.52 10.56
CA GLN A 252 3.06 -19.54 10.45
C GLN A 252 2.52 -20.97 10.57
N ASP A 253 1.56 -21.18 11.48
CA ASP A 253 0.89 -22.47 11.60
C ASP A 253 0.03 -22.80 10.38
N LEU A 254 -0.68 -21.80 9.81
CA LEU A 254 -1.38 -21.95 8.53
C LEU A 254 -0.43 -22.39 7.42
N TRP A 255 0.70 -21.69 7.26
CA TRP A 255 1.69 -22.03 6.24
C TRP A 255 2.21 -23.45 6.42
N LYS A 256 2.76 -23.76 7.60
CA LYS A 256 3.44 -25.02 7.88
C LYS A 256 2.52 -26.22 7.84
N ASN A 257 1.32 -26.09 8.43
CA ASN A 257 0.47 -27.24 8.70
C ASN A 257 -0.60 -27.47 7.60
N ARG A 258 -0.85 -26.46 6.75
CA ARG A 258 -1.89 -26.55 5.72
C ARG A 258 -1.43 -26.10 4.34
N LEU A 259 -1.02 -24.84 4.15
CA LEU A 259 -0.79 -24.31 2.79
C LEU A 259 0.38 -25.02 2.10
N GLN A 260 1.54 -25.09 2.75
CA GLN A 260 2.72 -25.72 2.15
C GLN A 260 2.47 -27.21 1.79
N PRO A 261 1.88 -28.06 2.67
CA PRO A 261 1.54 -29.43 2.32
C PRO A 261 0.51 -29.54 1.18
N SER A 262 -0.56 -28.73 1.22
CA SER A 262 -1.60 -28.76 0.21
C SER A 262 -1.11 -28.28 -1.16
N LEU A 263 -0.23 -27.28 -1.20
CA LEU A 263 0.43 -26.83 -2.42
C LEU A 263 1.34 -27.94 -3.00
N ALA A 264 2.07 -28.64 -2.12
CA ALA A 264 2.93 -29.76 -2.54
C ALA A 264 2.12 -30.91 -3.14
N GLU A 265 0.96 -31.25 -2.57
CA GLU A 265 0.02 -32.24 -3.14
C GLU A 265 -0.50 -31.84 -4.53
N LYS A 266 -0.56 -30.54 -4.81
CA LYS A 266 -0.97 -29.98 -6.11
C LYS A 266 0.20 -29.68 -7.05
N GLY A 267 1.40 -30.20 -6.75
CA GLY A 267 2.58 -30.08 -7.60
C GLY A 267 3.43 -28.82 -7.37
N VAL A 268 3.02 -27.93 -6.46
CA VAL A 268 3.82 -26.74 -6.08
C VAL A 268 4.60 -27.06 -4.81
N ARG A 269 5.81 -27.61 -4.97
CA ARG A 269 6.61 -28.11 -3.85
C ARG A 269 7.76 -27.17 -3.51
N ILE A 270 7.67 -26.52 -2.36
CA ILE A 270 8.80 -25.77 -1.79
C ILE A 270 9.55 -26.70 -0.85
N VAL A 271 10.77 -27.06 -1.23
CA VAL A 271 11.60 -28.08 -0.57
C VAL A 271 12.86 -27.46 0.03
N ARG A 272 13.44 -28.12 1.03
CA ARG A 272 14.76 -27.76 1.57
C ARG A 272 15.86 -28.49 0.79
N TYR A 273 17.05 -27.95 0.76
CA TYR A 273 18.19 -28.52 0.05
C TYR A 273 18.44 -30.00 0.39
N LYS A 274 18.31 -30.37 1.67
CA LYS A 274 18.47 -31.76 2.12
C LYS A 274 17.45 -32.76 1.56
N ASP A 275 16.29 -32.27 1.14
CA ASP A 275 15.18 -33.10 0.64
C ASP A 275 15.26 -33.29 -0.89
N LEU A 276 16.29 -32.72 -1.55
CA LEU A 276 16.59 -32.85 -2.97
C LEU A 276 17.36 -34.12 -3.30
N THR A 277 17.20 -34.61 -4.53
CA THR A 277 18.00 -35.70 -5.08
C THR A 277 19.43 -35.23 -5.40
N GLU A 278 20.41 -36.14 -5.44
CA GLU A 278 21.81 -35.81 -5.74
C GLU A 278 21.95 -35.12 -7.12
N LYS A 279 21.14 -35.49 -8.11
CA LYS A 279 21.14 -34.79 -9.42
C LYS A 279 20.68 -33.35 -9.33
N GLN A 280 19.68 -33.08 -8.51
CA GLN A 280 19.18 -31.74 -8.27
C GLN A 280 20.22 -30.91 -7.49
N LYS A 281 20.90 -31.54 -6.53
CA LYS A 281 21.98 -30.89 -5.79
C LYS A 281 23.14 -30.51 -6.70
N THR A 282 23.60 -31.44 -7.58
CA THR A 282 24.65 -31.15 -8.57
C THR A 282 24.27 -30.01 -9.51
N PHE A 283 23.00 -29.97 -9.96
CA PHE A 283 22.48 -28.86 -10.75
C PHE A 283 22.56 -27.52 -10.00
N LEU A 284 22.10 -27.50 -8.74
CA LEU A 284 22.10 -26.29 -7.91
C LEU A 284 23.50 -25.87 -7.50
N GLU A 285 24.43 -26.81 -7.34
CA GLU A 285 25.84 -26.50 -7.07
C GLU A 285 26.44 -25.73 -8.24
N GLY A 286 26.24 -26.18 -9.47
CA GLY A 286 26.68 -25.45 -10.64
C GLY A 286 25.98 -24.10 -10.80
N TYR A 287 24.70 -24.04 -10.50
CA TYR A 287 23.96 -22.75 -10.50
C TYR A 287 24.49 -21.79 -9.43
N PHE A 288 24.77 -22.28 -8.23
CA PHE A 288 25.35 -21.49 -7.15
C PHE A 288 26.70 -20.92 -7.55
N GLU A 289 27.61 -21.74 -8.09
CA GLU A 289 28.96 -21.32 -8.45
C GLU A 289 29.00 -20.29 -9.59
N ASN A 290 28.15 -20.46 -10.58
CA ASN A 290 28.21 -19.63 -11.79
C ASN A 290 27.37 -18.36 -11.66
N GLU A 291 26.23 -18.40 -10.96
CA GLU A 291 25.25 -17.29 -10.97
C GLU A 291 25.15 -16.58 -9.60
N ILE A 292 25.29 -17.30 -8.49
CA ILE A 292 25.05 -16.73 -7.16
C ILE A 292 26.36 -16.34 -6.47
N TYR A 293 27.33 -17.23 -6.42
CA TYR A 293 28.59 -17.02 -5.72
C TYR A 293 29.31 -15.73 -6.13
N PRO A 294 29.40 -15.36 -7.43
CA PRO A 294 30.11 -14.16 -7.87
C PRO A 294 29.53 -12.84 -7.37
N ILE A 295 28.24 -12.84 -6.98
CA ILE A 295 27.54 -11.62 -6.52
C ILE A 295 27.47 -11.52 -4.99
N LEU A 296 27.86 -12.58 -4.27
CA LEU A 296 27.81 -12.58 -2.82
C LEU A 296 29.01 -11.82 -2.24
N THR A 297 28.71 -10.89 -1.32
CA THR A 297 29.75 -10.09 -0.64
C THR A 297 29.55 -10.19 0.87
N PRO A 298 30.21 -11.13 1.55
CA PRO A 298 30.21 -11.20 3.01
C PRO A 298 30.98 -10.01 3.60
N GLN A 299 30.46 -9.47 4.69
CA GLN A 299 31.05 -8.35 5.44
C GLN A 299 31.46 -8.83 6.82
N ALA A 300 32.73 -8.75 7.13
CA ALA A 300 33.23 -9.03 8.47
C ALA A 300 32.73 -8.00 9.48
N ILE A 301 32.62 -8.41 10.75
CA ILE A 301 32.20 -7.56 11.86
C ILE A 301 33.23 -7.71 12.97
N ASP A 302 34.10 -6.72 13.12
CA ASP A 302 35.14 -6.65 14.14
C ASP A 302 35.44 -5.19 14.53
N ALA A 303 36.52 -4.96 15.27
CA ALA A 303 36.90 -3.61 15.69
C ALA A 303 37.28 -2.69 14.52
N GLY A 304 37.80 -3.24 13.40
CA GLY A 304 38.14 -2.49 12.19
C GLY A 304 36.98 -2.38 11.18
N HIS A 305 35.96 -3.22 11.36
CA HIS A 305 34.79 -3.29 10.48
C HIS A 305 33.53 -3.20 11.33
N PRO A 306 32.99 -1.99 11.55
CA PRO A 306 31.79 -1.79 12.34
C PRO A 306 30.58 -2.51 11.74
N PHE A 307 29.54 -2.73 12.57
CA PHE A 307 28.32 -3.39 12.11
C PHE A 307 27.71 -2.63 10.91
N PRO A 308 27.52 -3.29 9.76
CA PRO A 308 27.11 -2.61 8.53
C PRO A 308 25.66 -2.15 8.60
N THR A 309 25.33 -1.07 7.90
CA THR A 309 23.96 -0.60 7.73
C THR A 309 23.12 -1.66 7.03
N ILE A 310 22.00 -2.04 7.67
CA ILE A 310 21.07 -3.02 7.12
C ILE A 310 19.97 -2.29 6.35
N SER A 311 19.75 -2.69 5.11
CA SER A 311 18.68 -2.15 4.26
C SER A 311 17.31 -2.54 4.81
N ASN A 312 16.32 -1.65 4.66
CA ASN A 312 14.96 -1.89 5.11
C ASN A 312 14.37 -3.17 4.46
N VAL A 313 13.71 -4.00 5.26
CA VAL A 313 13.03 -5.28 4.93
C VAL A 313 13.86 -6.29 4.12
N SER A 314 15.19 -6.10 4.03
CA SER A 314 16.06 -7.06 3.35
C SER A 314 16.39 -8.26 4.23
N LEU A 315 16.47 -9.45 3.63
CA LEU A 315 16.94 -10.67 4.29
C LEU A 315 18.46 -10.63 4.43
N ASN A 316 18.95 -11.03 5.60
CA ASN A 316 20.38 -11.05 5.91
C ASN A 316 20.72 -12.28 6.74
N PHE A 317 21.91 -12.79 6.54
CA PHE A 317 22.52 -13.79 7.42
C PHE A 317 23.43 -13.09 8.43
N LEU A 318 23.29 -13.46 9.69
CA LEU A 318 24.35 -13.31 10.69
C LEU A 318 25.03 -14.67 10.81
N ILE A 319 26.37 -14.70 10.63
CA ILE A 319 27.19 -15.90 10.53
C ILE A 319 28.23 -15.84 11.64
N GLU A 320 28.23 -16.85 12.51
CA GLU A 320 29.27 -17.09 13.49
C GLU A 320 30.31 -18.03 12.89
N LEU A 321 31.56 -17.57 12.85
CA LEU A 321 32.70 -18.28 12.31
C LEU A 321 33.70 -18.60 13.42
N ARG A 322 34.36 -19.73 13.28
CA ARG A 322 35.53 -20.07 14.10
C ARG A 322 36.76 -20.11 13.19
N SER A 323 37.77 -19.35 13.49
CA SER A 323 39.04 -19.36 12.78
C SER A 323 39.74 -20.71 12.98
N ASN A 324 40.18 -21.32 11.89
CA ASN A 324 40.90 -22.61 11.92
C ASN A 324 42.37 -22.43 12.35
N THR A 325 42.89 -21.19 12.37
CA THR A 325 44.28 -20.87 12.71
C THR A 325 44.46 -20.61 14.22
N ASP A 326 43.54 -19.82 14.81
CA ASP A 326 43.69 -19.36 16.21
C ASP A 326 42.48 -19.69 17.09
N GLY A 327 41.45 -20.36 16.53
CA GLY A 327 40.24 -20.74 17.23
C GLY A 327 39.34 -19.59 17.67
N SER A 328 39.66 -18.34 17.25
CA SER A 328 38.87 -17.17 17.61
C SER A 328 37.49 -17.19 17.00
N THR A 329 36.48 -16.66 17.73
CA THR A 329 35.14 -16.46 17.21
C THR A 329 35.07 -15.14 16.43
N ARG A 330 34.54 -15.20 15.23
CA ARG A 330 34.35 -14.08 14.32
C ARG A 330 32.91 -14.02 13.86
N TYR A 331 32.47 -12.83 13.48
CA TYR A 331 31.12 -12.63 12.94
C TYR A 331 31.18 -12.03 11.55
N ALA A 332 30.26 -12.45 10.71
CA ALA A 332 30.07 -11.86 9.38
C ALA A 332 28.58 -11.66 9.09
N ARG A 333 28.30 -10.64 8.33
CA ARG A 333 26.98 -10.40 7.75
C ARG A 333 27.02 -10.70 6.25
N LEU A 334 25.99 -11.38 5.75
CA LEU A 334 25.77 -11.58 4.31
C LEU A 334 24.35 -11.15 3.95
N LYS A 335 24.20 -10.24 3.00
CA LYS A 335 22.89 -9.86 2.47
C LYS A 335 22.41 -10.91 1.47
N ASN A 336 21.16 -11.35 1.60
CA ASN A 336 20.50 -12.13 0.56
C ASN A 336 20.29 -11.21 -0.67
N PRO A 337 20.76 -11.58 -1.87
CA PRO A 337 20.64 -10.73 -3.06
C PRO A 337 19.16 -10.53 -3.44
N ASN A 338 18.76 -9.29 -3.59
CA ASN A 338 17.39 -8.95 -4.01
C ASN A 338 17.22 -8.71 -5.52
N ASN A 339 18.32 -8.78 -6.25
CA ASN A 339 18.38 -8.73 -7.72
C ASN A 339 18.37 -10.12 -8.37
N MET A 340 18.30 -11.19 -7.54
CA MET A 340 18.17 -12.56 -7.98
C MET A 340 16.75 -13.10 -7.67
N PRO A 341 16.25 -14.06 -8.46
CA PRO A 341 14.99 -14.73 -8.14
C PRO A 341 15.09 -15.45 -6.79
N ARG A 342 14.15 -15.16 -5.88
CA ARG A 342 14.11 -15.83 -4.57
C ARG A 342 13.67 -17.30 -4.67
N PHE A 343 12.83 -17.63 -5.68
CA PHE A 343 12.33 -18.96 -5.94
C PHE A 343 13.09 -19.57 -7.10
N ILE A 344 13.88 -20.59 -6.82
CA ILE A 344 14.67 -21.30 -7.82
C ILE A 344 13.94 -22.59 -8.16
N PHE A 345 13.53 -22.74 -9.43
CA PHE A 345 12.83 -23.91 -9.93
C PHE A 345 13.83 -24.97 -10.32
N VAL A 346 13.71 -26.15 -9.73
CA VAL A 346 14.64 -27.26 -9.89
C VAL A 346 13.95 -28.39 -10.64
N PRO A 347 14.42 -28.73 -11.86
CA PRO A 347 13.82 -29.79 -12.68
C PRO A 347 13.84 -31.14 -11.98
N ARG A 348 12.72 -31.89 -12.04
CA ARG A 348 12.65 -33.29 -11.58
C ARG A 348 13.10 -34.29 -12.65
N THR A 349 13.07 -33.92 -13.91
CA THR A 349 13.40 -34.77 -15.05
C THR A 349 14.48 -34.16 -15.93
N LYS A 350 15.19 -35.00 -16.71
CA LYS A 350 16.41 -34.72 -17.49
C LYS A 350 16.27 -33.64 -18.61
N GLN A 351 15.13 -33.00 -18.81
CA GLN A 351 14.81 -32.35 -20.10
C GLN A 351 14.87 -30.80 -20.11
N SER A 352 15.39 -30.14 -19.09
CA SER A 352 15.62 -28.70 -19.20
C SER A 352 17.11 -28.37 -19.14
N ALA A 353 17.60 -27.79 -20.23
CA ALA A 353 18.92 -27.18 -20.29
C ALA A 353 19.01 -25.90 -19.46
N TYR A 354 20.24 -25.54 -19.05
CA TYR A 354 20.61 -24.38 -18.23
C TYR A 354 20.07 -22.99 -18.68
N GLY A 355 19.32 -22.92 -19.75
CA GLY A 355 18.86 -21.66 -20.35
C GLY A 355 17.41 -21.24 -20.04
N GLU A 356 16.63 -22.03 -19.32
CA GLU A 356 15.19 -21.80 -19.08
C GLU A 356 14.84 -21.60 -17.60
N LEU A 357 15.71 -20.98 -16.82
CA LEU A 357 15.40 -20.55 -15.46
C LEU A 357 14.53 -19.27 -15.50
N GLY A 358 13.32 -19.42 -15.98
CA GLY A 358 12.29 -18.37 -15.94
C GLY A 358 11.08 -18.84 -15.16
N PHE A 359 10.29 -17.92 -14.66
CA PHE A 359 9.04 -18.10 -13.94
C PHE A 359 7.94 -18.89 -14.68
N ASN A 360 8.25 -19.48 -15.81
CA ASN A 360 7.35 -20.28 -16.64
C ASN A 360 7.64 -21.78 -16.43
N SER A 361 7.15 -22.33 -15.30
CA SER A 361 6.89 -23.77 -15.27
C SER A 361 5.63 -24.03 -16.10
N ASN A 362 5.77 -24.18 -17.42
CA ASN A 362 4.68 -24.54 -18.34
C ASN A 362 4.08 -25.90 -17.96
N GLY A 363 3.30 -25.96 -16.88
CA GLY A 363 2.67 -27.19 -16.40
C GLY A 363 3.63 -28.24 -15.82
N ARG A 364 4.92 -27.96 -15.63
CA ARG A 364 5.91 -28.91 -15.09
C ARG A 364 5.80 -28.98 -13.56
N ASP A 365 5.98 -30.19 -13.04
CA ASP A 365 6.12 -30.45 -11.61
C ASP A 365 7.58 -30.23 -11.18
N ASP A 366 7.99 -28.97 -11.06
CA ASP A 366 9.30 -28.59 -10.56
C ASP A 366 9.30 -28.52 -9.03
N ASP A 367 10.44 -28.84 -8.43
CA ASP A 367 10.69 -28.51 -7.04
C ASP A 367 11.18 -27.06 -6.95
N ILE A 368 10.83 -26.39 -5.88
CA ILE A 368 11.20 -24.99 -5.65
C ILE A 368 12.09 -24.94 -4.42
N ILE A 369 13.26 -24.33 -4.53
CA ILE A 369 14.11 -24.02 -3.38
C ILE A 369 14.19 -22.50 -3.19
N LEU A 370 14.24 -22.07 -1.93
CA LEU A 370 14.46 -20.67 -1.61
C LEU A 370 15.94 -20.31 -1.78
N LEU A 371 16.22 -19.12 -2.33
CA LEU A 371 17.59 -18.63 -2.52
C LEU A 371 18.39 -18.65 -1.22
N GLU A 372 17.78 -18.24 -0.12
CA GLU A 372 18.40 -18.24 1.21
C GLU A 372 18.77 -19.65 1.68
N ASP A 373 17.99 -20.68 1.34
CA ASP A 373 18.31 -22.07 1.70
C ASP A 373 19.50 -22.59 0.87
N LEU A 374 19.57 -22.24 -0.42
CA LEU A 374 20.70 -22.58 -1.27
C LEU A 374 21.99 -21.87 -0.83
N ILE A 375 21.92 -20.58 -0.50
CA ILE A 375 23.08 -19.83 0.02
C ILE A 375 23.55 -20.43 1.33
N ARG A 376 22.64 -20.75 2.25
CA ARG A 376 22.96 -21.33 3.56
C ARG A 376 23.80 -22.61 3.45
N GLU A 377 23.45 -23.47 2.50
CA GLU A 377 24.14 -24.75 2.28
C GLU A 377 25.58 -24.54 1.80
N HIS A 378 25.82 -23.48 1.04
CA HIS A 378 27.14 -23.22 0.44
C HIS A 378 27.94 -22.13 1.18
N LEU A 379 27.53 -21.69 2.38
CA LEU A 379 28.24 -20.64 3.14
C LEU A 379 29.71 -20.97 3.39
N GLY A 380 30.07 -22.26 3.59
CA GLY A 380 31.46 -22.67 3.79
C GLY A 380 32.40 -22.27 2.66
N LYS A 381 31.91 -22.21 1.41
CA LYS A 381 32.71 -21.79 0.24
C LYS A 381 33.09 -20.30 0.31
N LEU A 382 32.34 -19.47 1.05
CA LEU A 382 32.60 -18.02 1.19
C LEU A 382 33.67 -17.69 2.25
N PHE A 383 33.98 -18.63 3.16
CA PHE A 383 34.86 -18.38 4.31
C PHE A 383 36.03 -19.39 4.41
N PRO A 384 36.90 -19.50 3.39
CA PRO A 384 38.03 -20.39 3.44
C PRO A 384 38.91 -20.07 4.67
N GLY A 385 39.39 -21.09 5.37
CA GLY A 385 40.17 -20.94 6.60
C GLY A 385 39.35 -20.67 7.88
N ASN A 386 38.03 -20.67 7.78
CA ASN A 386 37.12 -20.59 8.91
C ASN A 386 36.04 -21.69 8.83
N THR A 387 35.57 -22.12 9.98
CA THR A 387 34.45 -23.04 10.10
C THR A 387 33.17 -22.25 10.41
N VAL A 388 32.12 -22.42 9.63
CA VAL A 388 30.80 -21.86 9.92
C VAL A 388 30.19 -22.61 11.11
N VAL A 389 30.05 -21.93 12.25
CA VAL A 389 29.57 -22.54 13.51
C VAL A 389 28.04 -22.45 13.55
N LYS A 390 27.52 -21.26 13.32
CA LYS A 390 26.07 -20.97 13.33
C LYS A 390 25.70 -19.93 12.31
N THR A 391 24.47 -20.04 11.85
CA THR A 391 23.91 -19.09 10.88
C THR A 391 22.45 -18.84 11.23
N VAL A 392 22.05 -17.58 11.28
CA VAL A 392 20.65 -17.19 11.45
C VAL A 392 20.26 -16.16 10.40
N LEU A 393 19.06 -16.31 9.85
CA LEU A 393 18.43 -15.26 9.06
C LEU A 393 17.79 -14.22 9.97
N PHE A 394 17.89 -12.97 9.54
CA PHE A 394 17.19 -11.86 10.16
C PHE A 394 16.85 -10.79 9.13
N ARG A 395 15.87 -9.99 9.43
CA ARG A 395 15.59 -8.74 8.70
C ARG A 395 15.12 -7.66 9.66
N ILE A 396 15.27 -6.42 9.28
CA ILE A 396 14.80 -5.27 10.04
C ILE A 396 13.75 -4.50 9.26
N THR A 397 12.86 -3.84 9.98
CA THR A 397 11.92 -2.86 9.42
C THR A 397 12.27 -1.49 9.97
N ARG A 398 12.49 -0.53 9.07
CA ARG A 398 12.85 0.86 9.41
C ARG A 398 11.66 1.79 9.31
N ASN A 399 11.72 2.88 10.05
CA ASN A 399 10.84 4.01 9.86
C ASN A 399 11.01 4.59 8.44
N THR A 400 9.90 4.73 7.73
CA THR A 400 9.85 5.38 6.41
C THR A 400 8.94 6.62 6.43
N ASP A 401 8.40 6.99 7.58
CA ASP A 401 7.54 8.15 7.78
C ASP A 401 8.35 9.31 8.38
N ILE A 402 9.38 9.72 7.67
CA ILE A 402 10.17 10.90 7.98
C ILE A 402 9.38 12.11 7.49
N GLU A 403 9.36 13.20 8.21
CA GLU A 403 8.73 14.46 7.81
C GLU A 403 9.71 15.24 6.93
N ILE A 404 9.22 15.80 5.83
CA ILE A 404 9.97 16.73 4.98
C ILE A 404 9.69 18.12 5.51
N GLU A 405 10.73 18.90 5.78
CA GLU A 405 10.61 20.33 6.10
C GLU A 405 10.37 21.10 4.80
N GLU A 406 9.10 21.06 4.34
CA GLU A 406 8.71 21.61 3.03
C GLU A 406 8.76 23.13 2.97
N ASP A 407 8.62 23.77 4.13
CA ASP A 407 8.62 25.23 4.24
C ASP A 407 10.04 25.84 4.09
N GLU A 408 11.08 24.99 4.20
CA GLU A 408 12.49 25.38 4.03
C GLU A 408 13.07 24.95 2.68
N ALA A 409 12.30 24.22 1.85
CA ALA A 409 12.78 23.68 0.59
C ALA A 409 12.57 24.68 -0.57
N ASP A 410 13.63 25.12 -1.20
CA ASP A 410 13.59 25.95 -2.41
C ASP A 410 13.03 25.17 -3.62
N ASP A 411 13.24 23.84 -3.69
CA ASP A 411 12.72 22.91 -4.70
C ASP A 411 12.13 21.66 -4.06
N LEU A 412 10.80 21.51 -4.15
CA LEU A 412 10.07 20.38 -3.63
C LEU A 412 10.49 19.04 -4.29
N LEU A 413 10.85 19.06 -5.58
CA LEU A 413 11.30 17.86 -6.29
C LEU A 413 12.61 17.34 -5.73
N GLU A 414 13.58 18.23 -5.48
CA GLU A 414 14.88 17.90 -4.92
C GLU A 414 14.74 17.44 -3.46
N ALA A 415 13.97 18.16 -2.65
CA ALA A 415 13.66 17.76 -1.28
C ALA A 415 13.02 16.36 -1.18
N VAL A 416 12.16 15.98 -2.12
CA VAL A 416 11.58 14.63 -2.16
C VAL A 416 12.60 13.59 -2.61
N LYS A 417 13.55 13.91 -3.50
CA LYS A 417 14.66 13.02 -3.88
C LYS A 417 15.55 12.72 -2.67
N ASP A 418 15.97 13.74 -1.96
CA ASP A 418 16.80 13.62 -0.75
C ASP A 418 16.07 12.83 0.35
N PHE A 419 14.81 13.09 0.54
CA PHE A 419 13.96 12.36 1.47
C PHE A 419 13.90 10.84 1.17
N VAL A 420 13.79 10.46 -0.11
CA VAL A 420 13.80 9.05 -0.51
C VAL A 420 15.12 8.39 -0.14
N GLU A 421 16.23 9.11 -0.24
CA GLU A 421 17.55 8.62 0.19
C GLU A 421 17.69 8.52 1.71
N GLN A 422 17.23 9.51 2.46
CA GLN A 422 17.28 9.54 3.93
C GLN A 422 16.46 8.41 4.57
N ARG A 423 15.42 7.91 3.93
CA ARG A 423 14.65 6.73 4.40
C ARG A 423 15.50 5.47 4.63
N ARG A 424 16.65 5.39 3.97
CA ARG A 424 17.58 4.26 4.15
C ARG A 424 18.17 4.20 5.55
N PHE A 425 18.15 5.31 6.29
CA PHE A 425 18.75 5.48 7.62
C PHE A 425 17.73 5.69 8.73
N GLY A 426 16.42 5.57 8.46
CA GLY A 426 15.39 5.71 9.49
C GLY A 426 15.56 4.71 10.64
N ASP A 427 15.01 5.04 11.82
CA ASP A 427 15.07 4.21 13.03
C ASP A 427 14.61 2.78 12.77
N ILE A 428 15.23 1.81 13.46
CA ILE A 428 14.80 0.42 13.40
C ILE A 428 13.57 0.25 14.30
N ILE A 429 12.47 -0.19 13.71
CA ILE A 429 11.18 -0.37 14.41
C ILE A 429 10.95 -1.84 14.78
N ARG A 430 11.46 -2.78 13.99
CA ARG A 430 11.27 -4.22 14.19
C ARG A 430 12.50 -4.99 13.74
N LEU A 431 12.91 -5.96 14.53
CA LEU A 431 13.79 -7.06 14.15
C LEU A 431 12.96 -8.34 14.02
N GLU A 432 12.98 -8.98 12.88
CA GLU A 432 12.53 -10.36 12.69
C GLU A 432 13.77 -11.26 12.61
N ILE A 433 13.75 -12.35 13.36
CA ILE A 433 14.86 -13.28 13.45
C ILE A 433 14.35 -14.73 13.50
N GLU A 434 15.08 -15.67 12.90
CA GLU A 434 14.74 -17.09 13.00
C GLU A 434 14.62 -17.55 14.45
N ASN A 435 13.63 -18.39 14.72
CA ASN A 435 13.42 -18.95 16.07
C ASN A 435 14.58 -19.84 16.53
N SER A 436 15.40 -20.34 15.59
CA SER A 436 16.63 -21.08 15.83
C SER A 436 17.76 -20.26 16.45
N ALA A 437 17.69 -18.91 16.38
CA ALA A 437 18.68 -18.03 16.96
C ALA A 437 18.82 -18.31 18.48
N ASP A 438 20.04 -18.65 18.90
CA ASP A 438 20.34 -18.77 20.32
C ASP A 438 20.51 -17.39 20.98
N THR A 439 20.56 -17.40 22.32
CA THR A 439 20.68 -16.17 23.10
C THR A 439 21.93 -15.33 22.75
N PRO A 440 23.14 -15.90 22.55
CA PRO A 440 24.31 -15.12 22.18
C PRO A 440 24.16 -14.37 20.86
N LEU A 441 23.70 -15.04 19.78
CA LEU A 441 23.50 -14.38 18.47
C LEU A 441 22.42 -13.32 18.51
N LEU A 442 21.31 -13.58 19.24
CA LEU A 442 20.28 -12.59 19.43
C LEU A 442 20.79 -11.38 20.20
N ASN A 443 21.50 -11.59 21.33
CA ASN A 443 22.05 -10.50 22.13
C ASN A 443 23.05 -9.66 21.33
N PHE A 444 23.85 -10.31 20.48
CA PHE A 444 24.76 -9.61 19.58
C PHE A 444 24.01 -8.65 18.65
N LEU A 445 22.92 -9.09 18.01
CA LEU A 445 22.11 -8.21 17.17
C LEU A 445 21.41 -7.11 17.96
N VAL A 446 20.89 -7.43 19.14
CA VAL A 446 20.21 -6.47 20.03
C VAL A 446 21.18 -5.35 20.44
N GLU A 447 22.42 -5.70 20.82
CA GLU A 447 23.47 -4.74 21.16
C GLU A 447 23.86 -3.88 19.95
N LYS A 448 24.15 -4.52 18.81
CA LYS A 448 24.65 -3.81 17.61
C LYS A 448 23.61 -2.93 16.94
N LEU A 449 22.33 -3.23 17.13
CA LEU A 449 21.20 -2.50 16.53
C LEU A 449 20.47 -1.62 17.57
N ASP A 450 20.92 -1.59 18.83
CA ASP A 450 20.33 -0.84 19.94
C ASP A 450 18.80 -1.05 20.07
N LEU A 451 18.38 -2.30 20.26
CA LEU A 451 16.97 -2.68 20.20
C LEU A 451 16.36 -2.87 21.57
N LEU A 452 15.11 -2.42 21.71
CA LEU A 452 14.27 -2.68 22.87
C LEU A 452 13.54 -4.03 22.74
N PRO A 453 13.19 -4.71 23.85
CA PRO A 453 12.57 -6.04 23.81
C PRO A 453 11.29 -6.15 22.98
N PHE A 454 10.49 -5.08 22.88
CA PHE A 454 9.25 -5.09 22.14
C PHE A 454 9.45 -5.01 20.62
N GLN A 455 10.65 -4.70 20.13
CA GLN A 455 11.00 -4.65 18.71
C GLN A 455 11.38 -6.03 18.14
N ILE A 456 11.55 -7.06 18.98
CA ILE A 456 12.09 -8.37 18.59
C ILE A 456 10.96 -9.37 18.31
N TYR A 457 10.91 -9.92 17.10
CA TYR A 457 9.94 -10.92 16.65
C TYR A 457 10.65 -12.18 16.14
N ARG A 458 10.39 -13.33 16.79
CA ARG A 458 10.95 -14.61 16.38
C ARG A 458 10.02 -15.31 15.38
N THR A 459 10.58 -15.82 14.28
CA THR A 459 9.85 -16.45 13.17
C THR A 459 10.15 -17.94 13.09
N LYS A 460 9.13 -18.79 13.05
CA LYS A 460 9.25 -20.27 12.98
C LYS A 460 9.22 -20.84 11.56
N GLY A 461 8.90 -20.04 10.57
CA GLY A 461 8.78 -20.40 9.15
C GLY A 461 9.64 -19.50 8.26
N PRO A 462 9.40 -19.51 6.96
CA PRO A 462 10.05 -18.59 6.05
C PRO A 462 9.81 -17.14 6.47
N MET A 463 10.86 -16.31 6.41
CA MET A 463 10.73 -14.87 6.59
C MET A 463 10.27 -14.19 5.31
N ALA A 464 9.92 -12.90 5.41
CA ALA A 464 9.55 -12.07 4.25
C ALA A 464 8.49 -12.74 3.37
N MET A 465 7.43 -13.27 3.97
CA MET A 465 6.38 -13.97 3.20
C MET A 465 5.55 -13.05 2.32
N SER A 466 5.67 -11.74 2.46
CA SER A 466 5.19 -10.77 1.46
C SER A 466 5.77 -11.02 0.06
N GLU A 467 7.00 -11.55 -0.02
CA GLU A 467 7.68 -11.90 -1.26
C GLU A 467 7.23 -13.24 -1.87
N PHE A 468 6.25 -13.95 -1.26
CA PHE A 468 5.65 -15.16 -1.83
C PHE A 468 4.58 -14.86 -2.89
N MET A 469 4.18 -13.60 -3.04
CA MET A 469 3.24 -13.15 -4.06
C MET A 469 3.55 -13.65 -5.49
N PRO A 470 4.80 -13.69 -5.98
CA PRO A 470 5.13 -14.20 -7.29
C PRO A 470 4.67 -15.64 -7.55
N LEU A 471 4.63 -16.50 -6.54
CA LEU A 471 4.13 -17.88 -6.68
C LEU A 471 2.64 -17.94 -7.08
N THR A 472 1.89 -16.90 -6.78
CA THR A 472 0.49 -16.80 -7.21
C THR A 472 0.35 -16.60 -8.74
N GLY A 473 1.46 -16.22 -9.40
CA GLY A 473 1.58 -16.12 -10.85
C GLY A 473 1.71 -17.45 -11.59
N LEU A 474 2.02 -18.56 -10.90
CA LEU A 474 2.19 -19.86 -11.52
C LEU A 474 1.00 -20.23 -12.41
N ASP A 475 1.26 -20.87 -13.55
CA ASP A 475 0.22 -21.35 -14.45
C ASP A 475 -0.47 -22.60 -13.88
N ARG A 476 -1.42 -22.35 -12.98
CA ARG A 476 -2.25 -23.33 -12.27
C ARG A 476 -3.66 -22.79 -12.13
N PRO A 477 -4.43 -22.70 -13.22
CA PRO A 477 -5.76 -22.07 -13.21
C PRO A 477 -6.70 -22.68 -12.16
N HIS A 478 -6.64 -23.99 -11.92
CA HIS A 478 -7.49 -24.69 -10.96
C HIS A 478 -7.17 -24.37 -9.47
N LEU A 479 -6.09 -23.67 -9.20
CA LEU A 479 -5.68 -23.20 -7.86
C LEU A 479 -5.94 -21.69 -7.65
N LYS A 480 -6.60 -21.03 -8.61
CA LYS A 480 -6.88 -19.60 -8.60
C LYS A 480 -8.35 -19.34 -8.87
N GLU A 481 -8.81 -18.16 -8.53
CA GLU A 481 -10.05 -17.65 -9.10
C GLU A 481 -9.92 -17.44 -10.62
N SER A 482 -11.04 -17.63 -11.33
CA SER A 482 -11.12 -17.27 -12.75
C SER A 482 -10.83 -15.80 -12.94
N SER A 483 -10.14 -15.41 -14.01
CA SER A 483 -9.93 -14.00 -14.32
C SER A 483 -11.28 -13.31 -14.53
N TYR A 484 -11.48 -12.17 -13.85
CA TYR A 484 -12.65 -11.35 -14.06
C TYR A 484 -12.36 -10.27 -15.09
N LYS A 485 -13.21 -10.16 -16.09
CA LYS A 485 -13.19 -9.08 -17.08
C LYS A 485 -14.47 -8.26 -16.91
N GLY A 486 -14.31 -7.00 -16.53
CA GLY A 486 -15.47 -6.08 -16.43
C GLY A 486 -16.16 -5.86 -17.76
N ALA A 487 -17.46 -5.54 -17.70
CA ALA A 487 -18.23 -5.17 -18.89
C ALA A 487 -17.63 -3.93 -19.57
N GLU A 488 -17.57 -3.95 -20.88
CA GLU A 488 -17.16 -2.75 -21.64
C GLU A 488 -18.25 -1.68 -21.56
N PRO A 489 -17.88 -0.42 -21.27
CA PRO A 489 -18.87 0.66 -21.20
C PRO A 489 -19.54 0.94 -22.54
N ALA A 490 -20.88 1.03 -22.55
CA ALA A 490 -21.67 1.18 -23.77
C ALA A 490 -21.30 2.41 -24.63
N PHE A 491 -20.81 3.49 -24.00
CA PHE A 491 -20.42 4.70 -24.75
C PHE A 491 -19.15 4.51 -25.59
N ILE A 492 -18.33 3.48 -25.29
CA ILE A 492 -17.17 3.13 -26.13
C ILE A 492 -17.65 2.59 -27.47
N GLU A 493 -18.67 1.73 -27.46
CA GLU A 493 -19.26 1.11 -28.65
C GLU A 493 -19.95 2.16 -29.52
N ASN A 494 -20.62 3.13 -28.93
CA ASN A 494 -21.35 4.18 -29.63
C ASN A 494 -20.42 5.26 -30.28
N GLY A 495 -19.13 5.22 -30.07
CA GLY A 495 -18.13 6.00 -30.79
C GLY A 495 -17.97 7.47 -30.42
N ASN A 496 -18.90 8.08 -29.65
CA ASN A 496 -18.81 9.52 -29.30
C ASN A 496 -19.00 9.78 -27.80
N VAL A 497 -17.88 9.67 -27.06
CA VAL A 497 -17.88 9.85 -25.62
C VAL A 497 -18.37 11.25 -25.21
N PHE A 498 -17.99 12.32 -25.93
CA PHE A 498 -18.37 13.67 -25.54
C PHE A 498 -19.88 13.92 -25.78
N GLU A 499 -20.43 13.38 -26.86
CA GLU A 499 -21.86 13.45 -27.11
C GLU A 499 -22.67 12.71 -26.04
N THR A 500 -22.24 11.50 -25.66
CA THR A 500 -22.92 10.73 -24.60
C THR A 500 -22.92 11.50 -23.28
N ILE A 501 -21.76 12.08 -22.89
CA ILE A 501 -21.66 12.86 -21.65
C ILE A 501 -22.50 14.17 -21.73
N ARG A 502 -22.66 14.75 -22.90
CA ARG A 502 -23.49 15.94 -23.12
C ARG A 502 -24.98 15.65 -22.95
N GLN A 503 -25.40 14.44 -23.34
CA GLN A 503 -26.77 14.00 -23.20
C GLN A 503 -27.16 13.68 -21.73
N GLY A 504 -26.16 13.28 -20.90
CA GLY A 504 -26.37 13.03 -19.47
C GLY A 504 -25.11 12.52 -18.79
N ASP A 505 -25.13 12.61 -17.46
CA ASP A 505 -24.06 12.09 -16.64
C ASP A 505 -23.90 10.56 -16.82
N VAL A 506 -22.65 10.10 -16.94
CA VAL A 506 -22.31 8.67 -17.04
C VAL A 506 -21.57 8.24 -15.77
N LEU A 507 -22.00 7.14 -15.19
CA LEU A 507 -21.35 6.54 -14.01
C LEU A 507 -20.85 5.15 -14.35
N LEU A 508 -19.57 4.87 -14.07
CA LEU A 508 -18.99 3.53 -14.12
C LEU A 508 -18.66 3.05 -12.70
N TYR A 509 -18.75 1.75 -12.49
CA TYR A 509 -18.39 1.11 -11.23
C TYR A 509 -17.34 0.01 -11.47
N HIS A 510 -16.05 0.34 -11.29
CA HIS A 510 -14.94 -0.59 -11.44
C HIS A 510 -14.90 -1.58 -10.26
N PRO A 511 -14.37 -2.79 -10.46
CA PRO A 511 -13.94 -3.42 -11.70
C PRO A 511 -15.08 -4.05 -12.51
N TYR A 512 -16.31 -3.92 -12.03
CA TYR A 512 -17.49 -4.54 -12.66
C TYR A 512 -17.72 -4.00 -14.07
N GLU A 513 -17.49 -2.71 -14.26
CA GLU A 513 -17.36 -2.08 -15.57
C GLU A 513 -15.88 -1.72 -15.83
N SER A 514 -15.42 -1.96 -17.04
CA SER A 514 -14.02 -1.82 -17.44
C SER A 514 -13.51 -0.39 -17.27
N PHE A 515 -12.25 -0.25 -16.85
CA PHE A 515 -11.55 1.04 -16.81
C PHE A 515 -11.20 1.56 -18.21
N SER A 516 -11.43 0.75 -19.26
CA SER A 516 -11.28 1.14 -20.68
C SER A 516 -12.03 2.43 -21.00
N GLY A 517 -13.21 2.65 -20.39
CA GLY A 517 -13.98 3.89 -20.58
C GLY A 517 -13.24 5.14 -20.14
N VAL A 518 -12.50 5.09 -19.02
CA VAL A 518 -11.68 6.22 -18.58
C VAL A 518 -10.50 6.44 -19.51
N LEU A 519 -9.87 5.36 -19.96
CA LEU A 519 -8.76 5.44 -20.92
C LEU A 519 -9.22 5.98 -22.27
N ASP A 520 -10.39 5.54 -22.75
CA ASP A 520 -10.96 5.99 -24.02
C ASP A 520 -11.31 7.48 -23.97
N PHE A 521 -11.89 7.96 -22.87
CA PHE A 521 -12.16 9.39 -22.66
C PHE A 521 -10.89 10.24 -22.80
N ILE A 522 -9.81 9.84 -22.17
CA ILE A 522 -8.54 10.61 -22.20
C ILE A 522 -7.87 10.49 -23.57
N ARG A 523 -7.87 9.30 -24.20
CA ARG A 523 -7.30 9.10 -25.54
C ARG A 523 -8.06 9.88 -26.61
N ARG A 524 -9.40 9.82 -26.58
CA ARG A 524 -10.21 10.63 -27.50
C ARG A 524 -10.01 12.11 -27.28
N ALA A 525 -9.84 12.56 -26.03
CA ALA A 525 -9.47 13.93 -25.75
C ALA A 525 -8.10 14.30 -26.35
N ALA A 526 -7.15 13.37 -26.35
CA ALA A 526 -5.84 13.59 -26.97
C ALA A 526 -5.94 13.62 -28.51
N ASP A 527 -6.79 12.80 -29.11
CA ASP A 527 -6.93 12.67 -30.57
C ASP A 527 -7.81 13.73 -31.20
N ASP A 528 -8.90 14.15 -30.56
CA ASP A 528 -9.91 15.05 -31.10
C ASP A 528 -9.35 16.47 -31.35
N PRO A 529 -9.33 16.95 -32.61
CA PRO A 529 -8.81 18.28 -32.93
C PRO A 529 -9.61 19.44 -32.31
N GLN A 530 -10.85 19.21 -31.89
CA GLN A 530 -11.66 20.21 -31.23
C GLN A 530 -11.31 20.37 -29.73
N VAL A 531 -10.63 19.42 -29.16
CA VAL A 531 -10.12 19.54 -27.77
C VAL A 531 -8.93 20.49 -27.75
N VAL A 532 -9.03 21.54 -26.95
CA VAL A 532 -8.01 22.60 -26.83
C VAL A 532 -7.16 22.47 -25.58
N ALA A 533 -7.72 21.89 -24.48
CA ALA A 533 -6.98 21.73 -23.24
C ALA A 533 -7.39 20.47 -22.47
N ILE A 534 -6.42 19.88 -21.78
CA ILE A 534 -6.61 18.77 -20.83
C ILE A 534 -5.88 19.14 -19.52
N LYS A 535 -6.58 19.06 -18.40
CA LYS A 535 -6.00 19.23 -17.07
C LYS A 535 -6.24 17.96 -16.26
N GLN A 536 -5.19 17.38 -15.64
CA GLN A 536 -5.23 16.06 -15.03
C GLN A 536 -4.50 16.03 -13.69
N THR A 537 -5.10 15.42 -12.66
CA THR A 537 -4.40 15.10 -11.42
C THR A 537 -3.79 13.69 -11.50
N LEU A 538 -2.55 13.52 -11.07
CA LEU A 538 -1.83 12.25 -11.08
C LEU A 538 -1.28 11.95 -9.68
N TYR A 539 -1.66 10.79 -9.10
CA TYR A 539 -1.25 10.38 -7.77
C TYR A 539 -0.47 9.05 -7.77
N ARG A 540 -1.01 8.00 -8.39
CA ARG A 540 -0.42 6.66 -8.51
C ARG A 540 -0.77 6.08 -9.88
N CYS A 541 0.00 6.42 -10.90
CA CYS A 541 -0.32 6.04 -12.28
C CYS A 541 0.15 4.63 -12.66
N GLY A 542 0.99 4.00 -11.84
CA GLY A 542 1.60 2.71 -12.17
C GLY A 542 2.80 2.84 -13.12
N SER A 543 3.46 1.72 -13.43
CA SER A 543 4.50 1.66 -14.46
C SER A 543 3.87 1.64 -15.86
N ASN A 544 4.51 2.26 -16.86
CA ASN A 544 4.02 2.32 -18.25
C ASN A 544 2.56 2.80 -18.35
N SER A 545 2.27 3.95 -17.75
CA SER A 545 0.92 4.49 -17.68
C SER A 545 0.38 4.92 -19.05
N PRO A 546 -0.68 4.29 -19.58
CA PRO A 546 -1.29 4.72 -20.84
C PRO A 546 -1.93 6.10 -20.74
N ILE A 547 -2.19 6.61 -19.54
CA ILE A 547 -2.71 7.96 -19.31
C ILE A 547 -1.61 8.99 -19.51
N VAL A 548 -0.42 8.74 -18.94
CA VAL A 548 0.77 9.60 -19.16
C VAL A 548 1.10 9.67 -20.65
N ALA A 549 1.11 8.52 -21.33
CA ALA A 549 1.32 8.47 -22.78
C ALA A 549 0.29 9.31 -23.56
N ALA A 550 -0.99 9.21 -23.21
CA ALA A 550 -2.05 10.00 -23.86
C ALA A 550 -1.90 11.52 -23.60
N LEU A 551 -1.46 11.94 -22.42
CA LEU A 551 -1.20 13.35 -22.11
C LEU A 551 0.00 13.90 -22.92
N ILE A 552 1.05 13.11 -23.07
CA ILE A 552 2.20 13.43 -23.92
C ILE A 552 1.77 13.55 -25.38
N ASP A 553 0.96 12.62 -25.88
CA ASP A 553 0.45 12.65 -27.25
C ASP A 553 -0.46 13.84 -27.49
N ALA A 554 -1.33 14.19 -26.54
CA ALA A 554 -2.15 15.41 -26.60
C ALA A 554 -1.26 16.66 -26.75
N ARG A 555 -0.18 16.74 -25.97
CA ARG A 555 0.75 17.88 -26.05
C ARG A 555 1.48 17.94 -27.40
N LYS A 556 1.95 16.81 -27.92
CA LYS A 556 2.58 16.71 -29.24
C LYS A 556 1.63 17.17 -30.37
N ARG A 557 0.31 16.99 -30.19
CA ARG A 557 -0.75 17.47 -31.11
C ARG A 557 -1.15 18.95 -30.88
N GLY A 558 -0.37 19.69 -30.05
CA GLY A 558 -0.54 21.14 -29.90
C GLY A 558 -1.57 21.55 -28.84
N LYS A 559 -2.14 20.61 -28.06
CA LYS A 559 -3.10 20.93 -27.00
C LYS A 559 -2.40 21.53 -25.78
N GLN A 560 -3.13 22.34 -25.02
CA GLN A 560 -2.68 22.76 -23.69
C GLN A 560 -2.89 21.63 -22.70
N VAL A 561 -1.81 21.06 -22.18
CA VAL A 561 -1.86 19.96 -21.21
C VAL A 561 -1.22 20.39 -19.91
N THR A 562 -1.97 20.27 -18.81
CA THR A 562 -1.48 20.53 -17.46
C THR A 562 -1.66 19.27 -16.62
N ALA A 563 -0.60 18.77 -16.03
CA ALA A 563 -0.63 17.64 -15.11
C ALA A 563 -0.20 18.10 -13.71
N VAL A 564 -1.06 17.88 -12.72
CA VAL A 564 -0.76 18.12 -11.32
C VAL A 564 -0.31 16.80 -10.71
N VAL A 565 0.98 16.69 -10.42
CA VAL A 565 1.64 15.45 -9.99
C VAL A 565 1.91 15.50 -8.49
N GLU A 566 1.41 14.52 -7.75
CA GLU A 566 1.69 14.36 -6.32
C GLU A 566 3.00 13.58 -6.13
N LEU A 567 4.08 14.26 -5.78
CA LEU A 567 5.40 13.63 -5.58
C LEU A 567 5.46 12.80 -4.29
N LYS A 568 4.73 13.20 -3.25
CA LYS A 568 4.75 12.56 -1.91
C LYS A 568 3.80 11.36 -1.80
N ALA A 569 3.47 10.69 -2.93
CA ALA A 569 2.70 9.45 -2.92
C ALA A 569 3.57 8.31 -2.36
N ARG A 570 3.37 7.94 -1.09
CA ARG A 570 4.20 6.95 -0.38
C ARG A 570 4.50 5.70 -1.20
N PHE A 571 5.78 5.36 -1.30
CA PHE A 571 6.34 4.23 -2.06
C PHE A 571 6.16 4.30 -3.59
N ASP A 572 5.65 5.40 -4.10
CA ASP A 572 5.59 5.70 -5.53
C ASP A 572 6.35 7.00 -5.87
N GLU A 573 7.07 7.58 -4.92
CA GLU A 573 7.75 8.87 -5.07
C GLU A 573 8.71 8.87 -6.27
N GLU A 574 9.67 7.95 -6.31
CA GLU A 574 10.66 7.83 -7.39
C GLU A 574 9.97 7.63 -8.76
N ARG A 575 8.90 6.86 -8.79
CA ARG A 575 8.14 6.63 -10.02
C ARG A 575 7.42 7.88 -10.50
N ASN A 576 6.80 8.62 -9.59
CA ASN A 576 6.10 9.85 -9.92
C ASN A 576 7.06 10.95 -10.36
N ILE A 577 8.27 11.01 -9.79
CA ILE A 577 9.35 11.88 -10.25
C ILE A 577 9.70 11.55 -11.72
N ASN A 578 9.97 10.30 -12.04
CA ASN A 578 10.34 9.88 -13.39
C ASN A 578 9.24 10.22 -14.42
N TRP A 579 7.95 10.04 -14.07
CA TRP A 579 6.84 10.41 -14.94
C TRP A 579 6.73 11.92 -15.15
N ALA A 580 6.93 12.68 -14.08
CA ALA A 580 6.89 14.14 -14.17
C ALA A 580 7.99 14.66 -15.11
N GLU A 581 9.22 14.19 -14.97
CA GLU A 581 10.34 14.54 -15.85
C GLU A 581 10.10 14.14 -17.31
N GLU A 582 9.50 12.96 -17.56
CA GLU A 582 9.16 12.51 -18.93
C GLU A 582 8.12 13.42 -19.59
N MET A 583 7.07 13.77 -18.86
CA MET A 583 6.03 14.67 -19.34
C MET A 583 6.55 16.09 -19.56
N GLU A 584 7.40 16.59 -18.67
CA GLU A 584 8.01 17.91 -18.78
C GLU A 584 8.90 18.03 -20.03
N LYS A 585 9.74 17.02 -20.29
CA LYS A 585 10.56 16.91 -21.51
C LYS A 585 9.70 16.89 -22.78
N ALA A 586 8.46 16.40 -22.71
CA ALA A 586 7.51 16.43 -23.79
C ALA A 586 6.74 17.76 -23.90
N GLY A 587 7.00 18.73 -23.00
CA GLY A 587 6.40 20.05 -22.98
C GLY A 587 5.02 20.12 -22.33
N VAL A 588 4.62 19.10 -21.52
CA VAL A 588 3.44 19.17 -20.66
C VAL A 588 3.74 20.14 -19.51
N ASN A 589 2.76 20.97 -19.17
CA ASN A 589 2.89 21.86 -18.02
C ASN A 589 2.69 21.05 -16.73
N ILE A 590 3.78 20.86 -15.96
CA ILE A 590 3.78 20.09 -14.72
C ILE A 590 3.66 21.02 -13.51
N VAL A 591 2.86 20.60 -12.53
CA VAL A 591 2.76 21.26 -11.23
C VAL A 591 2.98 20.21 -10.15
N TYR A 592 3.95 20.45 -9.28
CA TYR A 592 4.39 19.55 -8.21
C TYR A 592 3.70 19.90 -6.88
N GLY A 593 2.41 19.62 -6.77
CA GLY A 593 1.68 19.75 -5.50
C GLY A 593 1.78 21.12 -4.81
N PHE A 594 1.58 21.08 -3.48
CA PHE A 594 1.73 22.25 -2.59
C PHE A 594 2.59 21.90 -1.37
N ALA A 595 3.27 22.89 -0.81
CA ALA A 595 3.78 22.79 0.53
C ALA A 595 2.63 22.59 1.54
N GLY A 596 2.78 21.68 2.48
CA GLY A 596 1.80 21.41 3.54
C GLY A 596 0.54 20.65 3.15
N LEU A 597 0.12 20.60 1.88
CA LEU A 597 -1.08 19.88 1.41
C LEU A 597 -0.75 18.79 0.37
N LYS A 598 -1.28 17.59 0.56
CA LYS A 598 -1.17 16.51 -0.45
C LYS A 598 -2.34 16.52 -1.42
N ILE A 599 -2.08 16.42 -2.71
CA ILE A 599 -3.13 16.32 -3.72
C ILE A 599 -3.59 14.87 -3.83
N HIS A 600 -4.83 14.61 -3.37
CA HIS A 600 -5.42 13.28 -3.43
C HIS A 600 -6.69 13.22 -4.29
N ALA A 601 -7.13 14.33 -4.86
CA ALA A 601 -8.23 14.41 -5.81
C ALA A 601 -7.94 13.61 -7.09
N LYS A 602 -8.97 13.04 -7.71
CA LYS A 602 -8.92 12.32 -8.97
C LYS A 602 -9.86 13.01 -9.95
N VAL A 603 -9.32 13.96 -10.69
CA VAL A 603 -10.07 14.83 -11.60
C VAL A 603 -9.34 14.95 -12.91
N CYS A 604 -10.10 14.80 -14.02
CA CYS A 604 -9.67 15.12 -15.38
C CYS A 604 -10.65 16.12 -15.96
N LEU A 605 -10.17 17.26 -16.41
CA LEU A 605 -10.94 18.30 -17.08
C LEU A 605 -10.49 18.39 -18.55
N VAL A 606 -11.43 18.23 -19.46
CA VAL A 606 -11.25 18.41 -20.90
C VAL A 606 -12.02 19.64 -21.36
N VAL A 607 -11.37 20.52 -22.10
CA VAL A 607 -12.01 21.70 -22.73
C VAL A 607 -12.04 21.50 -24.22
N ARG A 608 -13.24 21.48 -24.80
CA ARG A 608 -13.51 21.20 -26.21
C ARG A 608 -14.22 22.39 -26.85
N ARG A 609 -13.87 22.69 -28.08
CA ARG A 609 -14.56 23.71 -28.89
C ARG A 609 -15.78 23.07 -29.54
N GLU A 610 -16.97 23.51 -29.19
CA GLU A 610 -18.23 23.08 -29.75
C GLU A 610 -18.80 24.19 -30.64
N ALA A 611 -19.90 23.92 -31.32
CA ALA A 611 -20.57 24.92 -32.14
C ALA A 611 -21.02 26.15 -31.34
N GLU A 612 -21.41 25.95 -30.11
CA GLU A 612 -21.91 26.98 -29.16
C GLU A 612 -20.80 27.64 -28.34
N GLY A 613 -19.53 27.28 -28.57
CA GLY A 613 -18.40 27.80 -27.80
C GLY A 613 -17.59 26.73 -27.07
N MET A 614 -16.90 27.14 -26.00
CA MET A 614 -16.05 26.23 -25.21
C MET A 614 -16.88 25.44 -24.20
N THR A 615 -16.96 24.13 -24.40
CA THR A 615 -17.62 23.21 -23.50
C THR A 615 -16.58 22.47 -22.66
N ARG A 616 -16.92 22.19 -21.41
CA ARG A 616 -16.06 21.47 -20.47
C ARG A 616 -16.68 20.12 -20.15
N TYR A 617 -15.83 19.11 -20.12
CA TYR A 617 -16.15 17.75 -19.73
C TYR A 617 -15.26 17.35 -18.57
N VAL A 618 -15.84 16.77 -17.55
CA VAL A 618 -15.10 16.41 -16.32
C VAL A 618 -15.32 14.93 -16.00
N HIS A 619 -14.22 14.26 -15.71
CA HIS A 619 -14.23 12.96 -15.05
C HIS A 619 -13.77 13.13 -13.60
N ILE A 620 -14.56 12.62 -12.64
CA ILE A 620 -14.23 12.58 -11.21
C ILE A 620 -14.37 11.15 -10.74
N SER A 621 -13.32 10.64 -10.04
CA SER A 621 -13.31 9.28 -9.56
C SER A 621 -13.02 9.17 -8.06
N THR A 622 -13.55 8.12 -7.44
CA THR A 622 -13.12 7.72 -6.09
C THR A 622 -11.75 7.03 -6.12
N GLY A 623 -11.36 6.45 -7.26
CA GLY A 623 -10.15 5.67 -7.49
C GLY A 623 -9.08 6.38 -8.30
N ASN A 624 -7.85 5.88 -8.21
CA ASN A 624 -6.70 6.44 -8.92
C ASN A 624 -6.76 6.14 -10.42
N TYR A 625 -6.09 6.97 -11.22
CA TYR A 625 -5.87 6.76 -12.64
C TYR A 625 -4.82 5.66 -12.89
N ASN A 626 -5.17 4.42 -12.53
CA ASN A 626 -4.29 3.26 -12.65
C ASN A 626 -5.06 2.04 -13.15
N PRO A 627 -4.88 1.63 -14.42
CA PRO A 627 -5.62 0.53 -15.03
C PRO A 627 -5.44 -0.81 -14.32
N SER A 628 -4.28 -1.04 -13.70
CA SER A 628 -4.01 -2.29 -12.99
C SER A 628 -4.73 -2.35 -11.65
N SER A 629 -4.73 -1.24 -10.91
CA SER A 629 -5.49 -1.16 -9.66
C SER A 629 -7.00 -1.22 -9.91
N ALA A 630 -7.49 -0.62 -10.99
CA ALA A 630 -8.90 -0.60 -11.36
C ALA A 630 -9.49 -1.99 -11.70
N LYS A 631 -8.65 -3.00 -11.94
CA LYS A 631 -9.08 -4.42 -12.09
C LYS A 631 -9.39 -5.10 -10.76
N ILE A 632 -8.96 -4.50 -9.64
CA ILE A 632 -9.00 -5.12 -8.32
C ILE A 632 -9.77 -4.25 -7.33
N TYR A 633 -9.72 -2.92 -7.46
CA TYR A 633 -10.35 -1.95 -6.55
C TYR A 633 -11.75 -1.61 -7.02
N THR A 634 -12.70 -1.59 -6.08
CA THR A 634 -14.05 -1.07 -6.38
C THR A 634 -14.02 0.45 -6.30
N ASP A 635 -14.35 1.13 -7.41
CA ASP A 635 -14.35 2.59 -7.49
C ASP A 635 -15.44 3.10 -8.43
N PHE A 636 -16.04 4.24 -8.07
CA PHE A 636 -16.96 4.97 -8.93
C PHE A 636 -16.22 5.99 -9.79
N SER A 637 -16.60 6.09 -11.05
CA SER A 637 -16.12 7.07 -12.03
C SER A 637 -17.29 7.80 -12.64
N LEU A 638 -17.42 9.10 -12.37
CA LEU A 638 -18.46 9.97 -12.92
C LEU A 638 -17.90 10.81 -14.07
N PHE A 639 -18.61 10.81 -15.20
CA PHE A 639 -18.36 11.72 -16.32
C PHE A 639 -19.55 12.68 -16.43
N THR A 640 -19.26 13.97 -16.54
CA THR A 640 -20.31 15.01 -16.59
C THR A 640 -19.91 16.20 -17.46
N ALA A 641 -20.89 16.81 -18.08
CA ALA A 641 -20.80 18.12 -18.73
C ALA A 641 -21.60 19.19 -17.99
N ASN A 642 -22.04 18.92 -16.75
CA ASN A 642 -22.77 19.87 -15.93
C ASN A 642 -21.94 21.16 -15.74
N LYS A 643 -22.52 22.30 -16.16
CA LYS A 643 -21.82 23.60 -16.21
C LYS A 643 -21.27 24.05 -14.86
N GLU A 644 -21.98 23.77 -13.74
CA GLU A 644 -21.56 24.19 -12.41
C GLU A 644 -20.42 23.29 -11.88
N ILE A 645 -20.54 21.96 -12.03
CA ILE A 645 -19.48 21.00 -11.66
C ILE A 645 -18.22 21.26 -12.47
N CYS A 646 -18.36 21.45 -13.79
CA CYS A 646 -17.24 21.75 -14.68
C CYS A 646 -16.60 23.11 -14.39
N GLY A 647 -17.40 24.10 -13.99
CA GLY A 647 -16.92 25.39 -13.52
C GLY A 647 -16.07 25.25 -12.26
N ASP A 648 -16.59 24.56 -11.25
CA ASP A 648 -15.89 24.29 -10.01
C ASP A 648 -14.60 23.51 -10.22
N ALA A 649 -14.59 22.52 -11.12
CA ALA A 649 -13.38 21.78 -11.48
C ALA A 649 -12.31 22.68 -12.13
N SER A 650 -12.72 23.63 -12.97
CA SER A 650 -11.79 24.64 -13.53
C SER A 650 -11.19 25.51 -12.44
N ASP A 651 -12.02 25.96 -11.49
CA ASP A 651 -11.58 26.77 -10.37
C ASP A 651 -10.66 25.99 -9.43
N LEU A 652 -10.94 24.69 -9.20
CA LEU A 652 -10.06 23.80 -8.44
C LEU A 652 -8.67 23.68 -9.09
N PHE A 653 -8.60 23.51 -10.42
CA PHE A 653 -7.30 23.51 -11.11
C PHE A 653 -6.57 24.83 -10.96
N ASN A 654 -7.29 25.98 -11.01
CA ASN A 654 -6.66 27.29 -10.77
C ASN A 654 -6.14 27.44 -9.32
N VAL A 655 -6.81 26.83 -8.34
CA VAL A 655 -6.28 26.72 -6.96
C VAL A 655 -5.02 25.87 -6.96
N MET A 656 -5.03 24.70 -7.63
CA MET A 656 -3.88 23.77 -7.62
C MET A 656 -2.67 24.27 -8.44
N THR A 657 -2.83 25.25 -9.33
CA THR A 657 -1.77 25.66 -10.25
C THR A 657 -1.38 27.14 -10.15
N GLY A 658 -2.08 27.97 -9.40
CA GLY A 658 -1.91 29.43 -9.56
C GLY A 658 -2.33 30.29 -8.38
N TYR A 659 -1.97 29.95 -7.14
CA TYR A 659 -2.19 30.81 -5.95
C TYR A 659 -3.62 31.35 -5.78
N SER A 660 -4.63 30.72 -6.39
CA SER A 660 -6.03 31.12 -6.19
C SER A 660 -6.51 30.65 -4.81
N ASN A 661 -6.99 31.58 -3.99
CA ASN A 661 -7.52 31.31 -2.64
C ASN A 661 -9.03 31.02 -2.65
N ARG A 662 -9.55 30.41 -3.73
CA ARG A 662 -10.98 30.14 -3.82
C ARG A 662 -11.36 29.01 -2.86
N THR A 663 -12.33 29.28 -2.00
CA THR A 663 -12.86 28.33 -1.02
C THR A 663 -14.32 27.95 -1.25
N ASN A 664 -15.05 28.78 -2.02
CA ASN A 664 -16.48 28.59 -2.28
C ASN A 664 -16.71 27.99 -3.68
N TYR A 665 -17.26 26.80 -3.71
CA TYR A 665 -17.64 26.08 -4.90
C TYR A 665 -19.15 25.93 -4.96
N LYS A 666 -19.73 25.85 -6.14
CA LYS A 666 -21.18 25.77 -6.33
C LYS A 666 -21.73 24.36 -6.02
N LYS A 667 -21.02 23.33 -6.44
CA LYS A 667 -21.43 21.93 -6.35
C LYS A 667 -20.35 21.06 -5.72
N LEU A 668 -19.08 21.24 -6.08
CA LEU A 668 -18.02 20.42 -5.54
C LEU A 668 -17.78 20.72 -4.05
N VAL A 669 -17.55 19.67 -3.29
CA VAL A 669 -17.20 19.75 -1.87
C VAL A 669 -15.72 19.38 -1.74
N ILE A 670 -14.89 20.32 -1.28
CA ILE A 670 -13.43 20.22 -1.38
C ILE A 670 -12.79 20.33 0.02
N SER A 671 -11.91 19.36 0.34
CA SER A 671 -11.03 19.48 1.49
C SER A 671 -9.83 20.40 1.16
N PRO A 672 -9.30 21.13 2.17
CA PRO A 672 -9.67 21.12 3.60
C PRO A 672 -10.86 21.97 3.98
N HIS A 673 -11.44 22.74 3.07
CA HIS A 673 -12.36 23.82 3.40
C HIS A 673 -13.79 23.37 3.72
N SER A 674 -14.37 22.45 2.96
CA SER A 674 -15.82 22.20 3.03
C SER A 674 -16.23 20.76 3.33
N THR A 675 -15.38 19.75 3.15
CA THR A 675 -15.77 18.33 3.22
C THR A 675 -16.30 17.93 4.60
N ARG A 676 -15.60 18.26 5.67
CA ARG A 676 -16.07 17.95 7.03
C ARG A 676 -17.42 18.60 7.30
N ASN A 677 -17.54 19.89 6.96
CA ASN A 677 -18.77 20.65 7.20
C ASN A 677 -19.96 20.12 6.40
N ALA A 678 -19.75 19.69 5.16
CA ALA A 678 -20.79 19.09 4.33
C ALA A 678 -21.32 17.77 4.93
N ILE A 679 -20.42 16.92 5.43
CA ILE A 679 -20.80 15.67 6.09
C ILE A 679 -21.55 15.95 7.40
N LEU A 680 -21.03 16.87 8.25
CA LEU A 680 -21.70 17.27 9.48
C LEU A 680 -23.09 17.89 9.22
N ALA A 681 -23.22 18.73 8.19
CA ALA A 681 -24.49 19.31 7.79
C ALA A 681 -25.49 18.24 7.30
N GLY A 682 -24.99 17.23 6.56
CA GLY A 682 -25.82 16.08 6.18
C GLY A 682 -26.36 15.33 7.40
N ILE A 683 -25.48 15.01 8.36
CA ILE A 683 -25.87 14.32 9.61
C ILE A 683 -26.88 15.18 10.42
N ALA A 684 -26.60 16.47 10.60
CA ALA A 684 -27.48 17.37 11.34
C ALA A 684 -28.88 17.47 10.71
N ARG A 685 -28.95 17.51 9.38
CA ARG A 685 -30.22 17.53 8.65
C ARG A 685 -31.03 16.26 8.89
N GLU A 686 -30.42 15.09 8.91
CA GLU A 686 -31.13 13.84 9.23
C GLU A 686 -31.62 13.82 10.68
N ILE A 687 -30.86 14.40 11.62
CA ILE A 687 -31.32 14.57 13.02
C ILE A 687 -32.57 15.44 13.08
N GLU A 688 -32.58 16.57 12.37
CA GLU A 688 -33.74 17.47 12.36
C GLU A 688 -34.95 16.83 11.67
N HIS A 689 -34.78 16.11 10.58
CA HIS A 689 -35.83 15.33 9.95
C HIS A 689 -36.43 14.31 10.93
N LYS A 690 -35.58 13.57 11.66
CA LYS A 690 -36.03 12.59 12.62
C LYS A 690 -36.82 13.21 13.78
N LYS A 691 -36.33 14.31 14.33
CA LYS A 691 -37.04 15.09 15.37
C LYS A 691 -38.38 15.60 14.88
N ALA A 692 -38.50 15.97 13.62
CA ALA A 692 -39.72 16.43 12.97
C ALA A 692 -40.69 15.26 12.58
N GLY A 693 -40.36 14.01 12.94
CA GLY A 693 -41.17 12.82 12.60
C GLY A 693 -41.06 12.39 11.13
N LYS A 694 -40.11 12.94 10.40
CA LYS A 694 -39.82 12.62 8.99
C LYS A 694 -38.93 11.40 8.84
N ASP A 695 -38.85 10.88 7.63
CA ASP A 695 -38.03 9.72 7.31
C ASP A 695 -36.54 10.12 7.17
N ALA A 696 -35.70 9.51 8.00
CA ALA A 696 -34.30 9.87 8.14
C ALA A 696 -33.43 8.60 8.20
N GLU A 697 -32.39 8.54 7.37
CA GLU A 697 -31.41 7.45 7.32
C GLU A 697 -30.08 7.94 6.80
N ILE A 698 -28.99 7.43 7.37
CA ILE A 698 -27.61 7.72 6.96
C ILE A 698 -26.95 6.43 6.50
N VAL A 699 -26.34 6.43 5.29
CA VAL A 699 -25.49 5.33 4.82
C VAL A 699 -24.16 5.93 4.35
N LEU A 700 -23.09 5.60 5.06
CA LEU A 700 -21.73 6.08 4.71
C LEU A 700 -20.84 4.91 4.36
N LYS A 701 -20.23 4.96 3.16
CA LYS A 701 -19.18 4.03 2.73
C LYS A 701 -17.87 4.78 2.63
N CYS A 702 -16.85 4.28 3.33
CA CYS A 702 -15.48 4.82 3.29
C CYS A 702 -14.45 3.74 3.63
N ASN A 703 -13.17 4.07 3.46
CA ASN A 703 -12.12 3.13 3.87
C ASN A 703 -11.78 3.28 5.34
N GLN A 704 -11.91 4.49 5.90
CA GLN A 704 -11.53 4.76 7.30
C GLN A 704 -12.43 5.85 7.90
N LEU A 705 -12.87 5.61 9.14
CA LEU A 705 -13.63 6.55 9.97
C LEU A 705 -12.88 6.80 11.28
N VAL A 706 -12.23 7.97 11.39
CA VAL A 706 -11.34 8.32 12.53
C VAL A 706 -11.63 9.72 13.08
N ASP A 707 -12.26 10.60 12.29
CA ASP A 707 -12.52 11.99 12.70
C ASP A 707 -13.50 12.05 13.88
N ARG A 708 -13.04 12.57 15.04
CA ARG A 708 -13.83 12.61 16.27
C ARG A 708 -15.11 13.46 16.14
N LYS A 709 -15.05 14.55 15.35
CA LYS A 709 -16.22 15.43 15.18
C LYS A 709 -17.34 14.70 14.43
N ILE A 710 -16.96 13.94 13.40
CA ILE A 710 -17.93 13.15 12.63
C ILE A 710 -18.43 11.97 13.47
N ILE A 711 -17.56 11.26 14.19
CA ILE A 711 -17.98 10.16 15.09
C ILE A 711 -18.97 10.66 16.14
N ARG A 712 -18.70 11.80 16.77
CA ARG A 712 -19.58 12.41 17.74
C ARG A 712 -20.95 12.77 17.13
N ALA A 713 -20.97 13.39 15.95
CA ALA A 713 -22.23 13.71 15.25
C ALA A 713 -23.04 12.45 14.88
N LEU A 714 -22.38 11.33 14.55
CA LEU A 714 -23.04 10.05 14.32
C LEU A 714 -23.65 9.47 15.62
N TYR A 715 -22.99 9.66 16.76
CA TYR A 715 -23.58 9.31 18.06
C TYR A 715 -24.81 10.17 18.37
N GLU A 716 -24.74 11.48 18.14
CA GLU A 716 -25.88 12.40 18.28
C GLU A 716 -27.05 11.98 17.37
N ALA A 717 -26.75 11.55 16.14
CA ALA A 717 -27.78 11.04 15.21
C ALA A 717 -28.43 9.74 15.73
N SER A 718 -27.64 8.83 16.28
CA SER A 718 -28.14 7.59 16.89
C SER A 718 -29.01 7.87 18.09
N GLN A 719 -28.61 8.79 18.97
CA GLN A 719 -29.42 9.22 20.13
C GLN A 719 -30.74 9.86 19.71
N ALA A 720 -30.74 10.57 18.58
CA ALA A 720 -31.98 11.11 17.99
C ALA A 720 -32.86 10.05 17.30
N GLY A 721 -32.38 8.79 17.21
CA GLY A 721 -33.13 7.68 16.60
C GLY A 721 -32.93 7.57 15.08
N VAL A 722 -31.91 8.22 14.49
CA VAL A 722 -31.57 8.10 13.07
C VAL A 722 -30.88 6.76 12.82
N LYS A 723 -31.45 5.95 11.93
CA LYS A 723 -30.81 4.70 11.48
C LYS A 723 -29.56 5.01 10.70
N THR A 724 -28.41 4.51 11.17
CA THR A 724 -27.09 4.77 10.61
C THR A 724 -26.38 3.47 10.23
N SER A 725 -26.06 3.31 8.95
CA SER A 725 -25.34 2.15 8.41
C SER A 725 -24.00 2.59 7.85
N LEU A 726 -22.92 1.98 8.34
CA LEU A 726 -21.56 2.33 7.99
C LEU A 726 -20.85 1.15 7.32
N ILE A 727 -20.35 1.33 6.10
CA ILE A 727 -19.55 0.35 5.37
C ILE A 727 -18.10 0.83 5.42
N VAL A 728 -17.34 0.35 6.41
CA VAL A 728 -15.97 0.79 6.66
C VAL A 728 -15.00 -0.37 6.46
N ARG A 729 -14.28 -0.38 5.34
CA ARG A 729 -13.36 -1.47 4.99
C ARG A 729 -12.24 -1.68 6.01
N GLY A 730 -11.58 -0.61 6.41
CA GLY A 730 -10.39 -0.63 7.27
C GLY A 730 -10.68 -0.12 8.68
N ILE A 731 -10.04 0.98 9.06
CA ILE A 731 -10.10 1.54 10.41
C ILE A 731 -11.47 2.19 10.69
N CYS A 732 -12.11 1.78 11.79
CA CYS A 732 -13.26 2.42 12.37
C CYS A 732 -13.00 2.70 13.85
N CYS A 733 -12.88 3.98 14.23
CA CYS A 733 -12.71 4.37 15.63
C CYS A 733 -14.05 4.57 16.36
N LEU A 734 -15.18 4.51 15.67
CA LEU A 734 -16.53 4.51 16.25
C LEU A 734 -16.83 3.16 16.89
N ARG A 735 -17.46 3.16 18.05
CA ARG A 735 -17.87 1.96 18.79
C ARG A 735 -19.40 1.80 18.68
N PRO A 736 -19.90 0.82 17.91
CA PRO A 736 -21.34 0.59 17.72
C PRO A 736 -21.95 -0.19 18.88
N GLY A 737 -23.29 -0.16 18.99
CA GLY A 737 -24.06 -1.01 19.90
C GLY A 737 -23.84 -0.70 21.39
N ILE A 738 -23.54 0.55 21.74
CA ILE A 738 -23.47 1.04 23.13
C ILE A 738 -24.86 1.58 23.50
N PRO A 739 -25.51 1.00 24.56
CA PRO A 739 -26.87 1.39 24.97
C PRO A 739 -26.99 2.89 25.26
N GLY A 740 -28.00 3.54 24.69
CA GLY A 740 -28.24 4.98 24.82
C GLY A 740 -27.30 5.89 24.06
N VAL A 741 -26.30 5.34 23.32
CA VAL A 741 -25.33 6.11 22.54
C VAL A 741 -25.35 5.70 21.07
N SER A 742 -25.15 4.43 20.77
CA SER A 742 -24.97 3.94 19.40
C SER A 742 -25.85 2.75 19.04
N ASP A 743 -27.01 2.64 19.65
CA ASP A 743 -27.99 1.59 19.40
C ASP A 743 -28.47 1.51 17.95
N ASN A 744 -28.53 2.67 17.28
CA ASN A 744 -29.00 2.80 15.91
C ASN A 744 -27.86 2.78 14.86
N ILE A 745 -26.62 2.44 15.29
CA ILE A 745 -25.46 2.39 14.40
C ILE A 745 -25.05 0.94 14.16
N ARG A 746 -24.99 0.58 12.88
CA ARG A 746 -24.44 -0.68 12.40
C ARG A 746 -23.17 -0.41 11.57
N VAL A 747 -22.07 -1.11 11.88
CA VAL A 747 -20.80 -0.97 11.16
C VAL A 747 -20.42 -2.30 10.53
N VAL A 748 -20.22 -2.32 9.21
CA VAL A 748 -19.82 -3.51 8.48
C VAL A 748 -18.54 -3.25 7.66
N SER A 749 -17.82 -4.34 7.37
CA SER A 749 -16.62 -4.34 6.55
C SER A 749 -16.64 -5.55 5.63
N ILE A 750 -16.36 -5.36 4.36
CA ILE A 750 -16.28 -6.42 3.37
C ILE A 750 -14.81 -6.61 2.99
N VAL A 751 -14.33 -7.85 3.10
CA VAL A 751 -13.03 -8.30 2.62
C VAL A 751 -13.27 -9.51 1.72
N GLY A 752 -12.73 -9.49 0.50
CA GLY A 752 -12.95 -10.55 -0.47
C GLY A 752 -12.12 -10.30 -1.73
N ARG A 753 -12.58 -10.84 -2.85
CA ARG A 753 -11.90 -10.82 -4.15
C ARG A 753 -11.45 -9.42 -4.57
N PHE A 754 -12.36 -8.43 -4.44
CA PHE A 754 -12.09 -7.03 -4.78
C PHE A 754 -11.90 -6.19 -3.53
N LEU A 755 -10.98 -5.23 -3.61
CA LEU A 755 -10.75 -4.28 -2.54
C LEU A 755 -11.84 -3.21 -2.53
N GLU A 756 -12.66 -3.18 -1.51
CA GLU A 756 -13.67 -2.14 -1.33
C GLU A 756 -12.99 -0.79 -1.08
N HIS A 757 -12.99 0.08 -2.11
CA HIS A 757 -12.24 1.33 -2.10
C HIS A 757 -13.10 2.57 -2.32
N ALA A 758 -14.24 2.43 -2.97
CA ALA A 758 -15.16 3.53 -3.22
C ALA A 758 -15.58 4.26 -1.95
N ARG A 759 -15.81 5.56 -2.05
CA ARG A 759 -16.44 6.37 -1.00
C ARG A 759 -17.75 6.92 -1.53
N ALA A 760 -18.81 6.75 -0.75
CA ALA A 760 -20.13 7.25 -1.03
C ALA A 760 -20.82 7.65 0.29
N TYR A 761 -21.39 8.84 0.32
CA TYR A 761 -22.03 9.43 1.50
C TYR A 761 -23.47 9.77 1.16
N TRP A 762 -24.40 8.92 1.61
CA TRP A 762 -25.82 9.00 1.31
C TRP A 762 -26.61 9.42 2.54
N PHE A 763 -27.46 10.42 2.37
CA PHE A 763 -28.39 10.97 3.36
C PHE A 763 -29.80 10.93 2.76
N LYS A 764 -30.77 10.39 3.47
CA LYS A 764 -32.14 10.18 2.97
C LYS A 764 -32.89 11.47 2.68
N ASN A 765 -32.69 12.51 3.50
CA ASN A 765 -33.16 13.85 3.28
C ASN A 765 -34.67 13.93 2.97
N ASP A 766 -35.49 13.30 3.80
CA ASP A 766 -36.96 13.30 3.68
C ASP A 766 -37.46 12.87 2.28
N GLY A 767 -36.83 11.87 1.68
CA GLY A 767 -37.22 11.32 0.38
C GLY A 767 -36.61 12.02 -0.84
N ASN A 768 -35.75 13.07 -0.64
CA ASN A 768 -34.94 13.68 -1.71
C ASN A 768 -33.45 13.46 -1.43
N PRO A 769 -32.89 12.28 -1.77
CA PRO A 769 -31.60 11.86 -1.30
C PRO A 769 -30.46 12.81 -1.69
N TYR A 770 -29.59 13.13 -0.70
CA TYR A 770 -28.34 13.80 -0.95
C TYR A 770 -27.20 12.79 -0.94
N LEU A 771 -26.54 12.64 -2.09
CA LEU A 771 -25.49 11.65 -2.29
C LEU A 771 -24.22 12.30 -2.82
N LEU A 772 -23.12 12.07 -2.13
CA LEU A 772 -21.78 12.48 -2.53
C LEU A 772 -20.90 11.25 -2.81
N ILE A 773 -20.11 11.28 -3.87
CA ILE A 773 -19.00 10.33 -4.10
C ILE A 773 -17.68 11.08 -4.27
N GLY A 774 -16.54 10.44 -3.97
CA GLY A 774 -15.25 11.08 -4.23
C GLY A 774 -14.07 10.47 -3.51
N SER A 775 -13.02 11.26 -3.30
CA SER A 775 -11.72 10.76 -2.88
C SER A 775 -11.49 10.77 -1.36
N ALA A 776 -12.25 11.54 -0.59
CA ALA A 776 -12.04 11.76 0.84
C ALA A 776 -12.49 10.55 1.68
N ASP A 777 -11.65 10.12 2.62
CA ASP A 777 -12.04 9.32 3.78
C ASP A 777 -12.38 10.24 4.98
N LEU A 778 -13.06 9.71 5.98
CA LEU A 778 -13.47 10.47 7.19
C LEU A 778 -12.34 10.45 8.25
N MET A 779 -11.20 11.01 7.87
CA MET A 779 -10.00 11.11 8.72
C MET A 779 -9.47 12.54 8.75
N PRO A 780 -8.88 13.00 9.87
CA PRO A 780 -8.27 14.33 9.94
C PRO A 780 -7.32 14.64 8.78
N ARG A 781 -6.42 13.73 8.44
CA ARG A 781 -5.49 13.94 7.32
C ARG A 781 -6.15 14.15 5.95
N ASN A 782 -7.35 13.55 5.70
CA ASN A 782 -8.09 13.76 4.47
C ASN A 782 -8.90 15.06 4.51
N LEU A 783 -9.37 15.41 5.70
CA LEU A 783 -10.27 16.54 5.91
C LEU A 783 -9.53 17.85 6.15
N ASP A 784 -8.27 17.81 6.62
CA ASP A 784 -7.47 18.98 7.01
C ASP A 784 -6.15 19.13 6.24
N GLY A 785 -5.50 18.01 5.84
CA GLY A 785 -4.14 18.03 5.27
C GLY A 785 -4.07 17.58 3.81
N ARG A 786 -5.21 17.56 3.08
CA ARG A 786 -5.25 17.11 1.68
C ARG A 786 -6.24 17.90 0.84
N ILE A 787 -5.94 17.99 -0.45
CA ILE A 787 -6.93 18.38 -1.44
C ILE A 787 -7.67 17.10 -1.86
N GLU A 788 -8.93 17.01 -1.43
CA GLU A 788 -9.87 15.94 -1.77
C GLU A 788 -11.09 16.55 -2.47
N VAL A 789 -11.77 15.76 -3.30
CA VAL A 789 -12.98 16.18 -4.00
C VAL A 789 -14.10 15.20 -3.73
N LEU A 790 -15.26 15.72 -3.32
CA LEU A 790 -16.52 15.03 -3.39
C LEU A 790 -17.43 15.74 -4.39
N VAL A 791 -18.16 14.95 -5.17
CA VAL A 791 -19.11 15.45 -6.17
C VAL A 791 -20.50 14.94 -5.84
N PRO A 792 -21.54 15.81 -5.85
CA PRO A 792 -22.92 15.37 -5.68
C PRO A 792 -23.41 14.64 -6.95
N ILE A 793 -24.11 13.55 -6.76
CA ILE A 793 -24.82 12.87 -7.82
C ILE A 793 -26.17 13.55 -7.98
N LEU A 794 -26.38 14.16 -9.16
CA LEU A 794 -27.57 14.96 -9.44
C LEU A 794 -28.67 14.16 -10.16
N ASN A 795 -28.29 13.12 -10.90
CA ASN A 795 -29.22 12.25 -11.63
C ASN A 795 -29.82 11.21 -10.69
N GLU A 796 -31.16 11.17 -10.59
CA GLU A 796 -31.87 10.27 -9.67
C GLU A 796 -31.62 8.78 -9.96
N ALA A 797 -31.61 8.37 -11.23
CA ALA A 797 -31.33 6.99 -11.60
C ALA A 797 -29.93 6.54 -11.19
N LEU A 798 -28.94 7.46 -11.21
CA LEU A 798 -27.59 7.18 -10.73
C LEU A 798 -27.53 7.14 -9.19
N LYS A 799 -28.33 7.96 -8.49
CA LYS A 799 -28.49 7.85 -7.02
C LYS A 799 -29.04 6.49 -6.64
N ASP A 800 -30.10 6.05 -7.30
CA ASP A 800 -30.75 4.76 -7.05
C ASP A 800 -29.77 3.60 -7.31
N ARG A 801 -29.00 3.66 -8.40
CA ARG A 801 -27.99 2.66 -8.74
C ARG A 801 -26.91 2.54 -7.66
N ILE A 802 -26.39 3.66 -7.14
CA ILE A 802 -25.41 3.67 -6.06
C ILE A 802 -26.06 3.15 -4.77
N LYS A 803 -27.28 3.60 -4.43
CA LYS A 803 -27.99 3.15 -3.22
C LYS A 803 -28.23 1.64 -3.25
N ALA A 804 -28.68 1.09 -4.37
CA ALA A 804 -28.86 -0.35 -4.54
C ALA A 804 -27.55 -1.13 -4.32
N THR A 805 -26.42 -0.57 -4.78
CA THR A 805 -25.09 -1.14 -4.52
C THR A 805 -24.75 -1.13 -3.03
N LEU A 806 -24.99 -0.02 -2.34
CA LEU A 806 -24.75 0.09 -0.89
C LEU A 806 -25.66 -0.88 -0.10
N ASP A 807 -26.94 -1.00 -0.48
CA ASP A 807 -27.89 -1.91 0.16
C ASP A 807 -27.48 -3.37 -0.03
N LEU A 808 -27.02 -3.74 -1.22
CA LEU A 808 -26.50 -5.07 -1.49
C LEU A 808 -25.27 -5.38 -0.62
N GLN A 809 -24.38 -4.42 -0.44
CA GLN A 809 -23.22 -4.56 0.44
C GLN A 809 -23.60 -4.68 1.91
N LEU A 810 -24.61 -3.96 2.36
CA LEU A 810 -25.15 -4.07 3.72
C LEU A 810 -25.88 -5.40 3.96
N ALA A 811 -26.40 -6.02 2.90
CA ALA A 811 -27.06 -7.33 2.95
C ALA A 811 -26.08 -8.51 2.83
N ASP A 812 -24.80 -8.27 2.56
CA ASP A 812 -23.77 -9.31 2.45
C ASP A 812 -23.65 -10.10 3.76
N ASN A 813 -23.68 -11.44 3.65
CA ASN A 813 -23.56 -12.35 4.77
C ASN A 813 -22.56 -13.49 4.51
N VAL A 814 -21.69 -13.31 3.52
CA VAL A 814 -20.66 -14.28 3.13
C VAL A 814 -19.27 -13.73 3.38
N GLN A 815 -19.00 -12.53 2.87
CA GLN A 815 -17.70 -11.84 2.99
C GLN A 815 -17.73 -10.64 3.95
N CYS A 816 -18.86 -10.44 4.64
CA CYS A 816 -19.10 -9.31 5.51
C CYS A 816 -18.72 -9.62 6.95
N TRP A 817 -18.09 -8.65 7.58
CA TRP A 817 -17.70 -8.60 8.98
C TRP A 817 -18.44 -7.48 9.69
N GLU A 818 -18.99 -7.72 10.85
CA GLU A 818 -19.71 -6.72 11.65
C GLU A 818 -18.91 -6.34 12.89
N LEU A 819 -18.65 -5.04 13.06
CA LEU A 819 -17.97 -4.51 14.25
C LEU A 819 -18.91 -4.60 15.45
N GLN A 820 -18.42 -5.21 16.53
CA GLN A 820 -19.15 -5.38 17.79
C GLN A 820 -18.80 -4.27 18.78
N SER A 821 -19.63 -4.08 19.79
CA SER A 821 -19.35 -3.16 20.92
C SER A 821 -18.06 -3.50 21.69
N THR A 822 -17.55 -4.72 21.55
CA THR A 822 -16.26 -5.17 22.07
C THR A 822 -15.04 -4.61 21.33
N GLY A 823 -15.24 -3.92 20.19
CA GLY A 823 -14.16 -3.44 19.31
C GLY A 823 -13.60 -4.50 18.35
N LEU A 824 -14.13 -5.74 18.41
CA LEU A 824 -13.74 -6.84 17.51
C LEU A 824 -14.74 -6.99 16.36
N TYR A 825 -14.27 -7.50 15.23
CA TYR A 825 -15.11 -7.85 14.09
C TYR A 825 -15.52 -9.33 14.14
N LYS A 826 -16.81 -9.59 13.91
CA LYS A 826 -17.38 -10.92 13.75
C LYS A 826 -17.78 -11.16 12.30
N ARG A 827 -17.30 -12.26 11.68
CA ARG A 827 -17.74 -12.65 10.33
C ARG A 827 -19.20 -13.05 10.37
N LEU A 828 -20.00 -12.50 9.47
CA LEU A 828 -21.38 -12.90 9.31
C LEU A 828 -21.42 -14.26 8.60
N LYS A 829 -22.46 -15.05 8.91
CA LYS A 829 -22.70 -16.35 8.27
C LYS A 829 -24.10 -16.34 7.68
N ALA A 830 -24.23 -16.85 6.46
CA ALA A 830 -25.54 -17.03 5.86
C ALA A 830 -26.40 -17.92 6.76
N PRO A 831 -27.67 -17.57 7.00
CA PRO A 831 -28.59 -18.41 7.78
C PRO A 831 -28.72 -19.80 7.15
N ALA A 832 -28.82 -20.85 7.96
CA ALA A 832 -28.88 -22.25 7.48
C ALA A 832 -30.07 -22.52 6.50
N LYS A 833 -31.17 -21.75 6.62
CA LYS A 833 -32.35 -21.79 5.73
C LYS A 833 -32.55 -20.47 4.97
N GLY A 834 -31.56 -19.57 4.96
CA GLY A 834 -31.62 -18.26 4.31
C GLY A 834 -30.82 -18.20 3.02
N LYS A 835 -30.99 -17.10 2.29
CA LYS A 835 -30.22 -16.85 1.06
C LYS A 835 -28.80 -16.37 1.43
N ALA A 836 -27.79 -17.05 0.90
CA ALA A 836 -26.42 -16.53 0.93
C ALA A 836 -26.31 -15.34 -0.04
N VAL A 837 -25.85 -14.21 0.46
CA VAL A 837 -25.65 -12.99 -0.31
C VAL A 837 -24.16 -12.64 -0.25
N ASN A 838 -23.47 -12.85 -1.38
CA ASN A 838 -22.13 -12.34 -1.62
C ASN A 838 -22.27 -11.13 -2.56
N SER A 839 -22.03 -9.96 -2.06
CA SER A 839 -22.26 -8.71 -2.79
C SER A 839 -21.34 -8.59 -4.01
N GLN A 840 -20.06 -8.94 -3.87
CA GLN A 840 -19.09 -8.87 -4.96
C GLN A 840 -19.42 -9.88 -6.07
N ALA A 841 -19.76 -11.12 -5.74
CA ALA A 841 -20.17 -12.11 -6.72
C ALA A 841 -21.48 -11.74 -7.42
N THR A 842 -22.44 -11.15 -6.68
CA THR A 842 -23.71 -10.69 -7.24
C THR A 842 -23.49 -9.54 -8.22
N LEU A 843 -22.65 -8.57 -7.88
CA LEU A 843 -22.30 -7.46 -8.77
C LEU A 843 -21.52 -7.95 -9.99
N ALA A 844 -20.56 -8.85 -9.80
CA ALA A 844 -19.81 -9.43 -10.90
C ALA A 844 -20.70 -10.16 -11.90
N LYS A 845 -21.73 -10.86 -11.42
CA LYS A 845 -22.75 -11.50 -12.27
C LYS A 845 -23.69 -10.49 -12.93
N HIS A 846 -24.06 -9.42 -12.25
CA HIS A 846 -24.97 -8.40 -12.77
C HIS A 846 -24.36 -7.61 -13.94
N TYR A 847 -23.07 -7.23 -13.81
CA TYR A 847 -22.36 -6.46 -14.84
C TYR A 847 -21.61 -7.36 -15.83
N GLY A 848 -21.14 -8.53 -15.39
CA GLY A 848 -20.39 -9.44 -16.26
C GLY A 848 -21.32 -10.13 -17.25
N HIS A 849 -20.93 -10.22 -18.53
CA HIS A 849 -21.47 -11.26 -19.38
C HIS A 849 -21.05 -12.60 -18.76
N ALA A 850 -22.03 -13.42 -18.35
CA ALA A 850 -21.74 -14.79 -17.93
C ALA A 850 -21.08 -15.51 -19.14
N ASN A 851 -19.76 -15.73 -19.07
CA ASN A 851 -19.10 -16.71 -19.91
C ASN A 851 -19.35 -18.10 -19.36
#